data_420c0bf1b5dce0f9975d28b5c16595d4
#
_entry.id   420c0bf1b5dce0f9975d28b5c16595d4
#
_cell.length_a   1.000
_cell.length_b   1.000
_cell.length_c   1.000
_cell.angle_alpha   90.00
_cell.angle_beta   90.00
_cell.angle_gamma   90.00
#
_symmetry.space_group_name_H-M   'P 1'
#
loop_
_entity.id
_entity.type
_entity.pdbx_description
1 polymer ?
#
loop_
_entity_poly.entity_id
_entity_poly.type
_entity_poly.pdbx_seq_one_letter_code
_entity_poly.pdbx_strand_id
1 'polypeptide(L)'
;METASVKPDQLSENEIKSILDFLNNTRDASDIAAKIEIPGERDVGIKIAQAIVAHRAKIGGFKSLDDVMNVPGIGEKRFTDIAVSVLAREVEPERMYFKQLLLQNPNYFGNIKDSILQPVKPLQLNTKYEELMCIGYNPPSKRLEAVVHIKQSFGYGGGVCSAGTQEYVRFFIDWNNDGSWKDVGMVSFTVYNILGKKPLEYAATLTIDADDVFCKVEKLPRVRAILSWNVMPPANDPNWIPVWGNVKEVQVQIDTFKWIIFKDLVKLLKVQMPVELAEIDIDQKIMLKEPKELSVIQLKELYKDKGKEVPEHRFAFKDVYKMLSTQVNPIEAANIAAQYGINLSDIVNNILQILYNTTYEEITCVGLDTNEDALVSVVRIKMPYGYSGNLCTKGSMEYISFWIDWLDGSGWTYAGTTAVNVHDISSIPKDGLYYSVYLPVDLSTRRQPCGQGPKMARVRAILSWNVMPPANDPNWNPVWGNRMDTHVHIPPGITVKEGECIPYIINVGSMNVCNIDQNTGLANGPSTGTANFTAVDSPFGGIVTISGYITNPPHYLSGGNAGAKLKYKVSVRQLNPIVTQWQAVTDPFWIQVTEQIGSTPVTYNMLQMPDSNGYFEYIQDNPPGPWRDVFADVLARWNTSGLSNGLWEIKIDVLNPVTNQTWTTGTLICSNGESRSTVKVRLDNTRPEAELTIDMIANSDYISNPAATPTSPMAICGKMKSGVYIIGRFKAKDTGTFAEHFYSYSFEVLPSSIGGNPTPQNFKHVPAADLYPAIPTTGIQLPSPPPYPLPLPDGIWQLNTNGMLPCGYVVRLTVSDRTIVNSSSIGWKDVKEVGFCLE
;
A
#
# COMPACT_ATOMS: atom_id res chain seq x y z
N MET A 1 -12.16 30.17 -6.61
CA MET A 1 -11.57 29.34 -5.56
C MET A 1 -11.08 30.28 -4.48
N GLU A 2 -11.63 30.20 -3.27
CA GLU A 2 -11.02 30.94 -2.15
C GLU A 2 -9.83 30.13 -1.67
N THR A 3 -8.63 30.56 -2.03
CA THR A 3 -7.40 30.04 -1.45
C THR A 3 -7.28 30.55 0.00
N ALA A 4 -7.06 29.66 0.95
CA ALA A 4 -6.73 30.05 2.31
C ALA A 4 -5.50 30.98 2.27
N SER A 5 -5.50 32.04 3.06
CA SER A 5 -4.39 32.99 3.09
C SER A 5 -3.14 32.33 3.66
N VAL A 6 -2.01 32.50 2.95
CA VAL A 6 -0.70 31.98 3.35
C VAL A 6 0.16 33.14 3.84
N LYS A 7 0.79 32.94 5.00
CA LYS A 7 1.72 33.93 5.55
C LYS A 7 3.13 33.74 4.97
N PRO A 8 3.92 34.82 4.87
CA PRO A 8 5.29 34.76 4.35
C PRO A 8 6.19 33.72 5.01
N ASP A 9 6.08 33.54 6.33
CA ASP A 9 6.86 32.60 7.14
C ASP A 9 6.52 31.13 6.89
N GLN A 10 5.39 30.87 6.24
CA GLN A 10 4.94 29.52 5.89
C GLN A 10 5.54 29.02 4.56
N LEU A 11 6.09 29.92 3.72
CA LEU A 11 6.66 29.55 2.42
C LEU A 11 8.06 28.91 2.56
N SER A 12 8.41 28.09 1.58
CA SER A 12 9.75 27.52 1.44
C SER A 12 10.74 28.58 0.89
N GLU A 13 12.03 28.38 1.09
CA GLU A 13 13.07 29.30 0.57
C GLU A 13 13.03 29.44 -0.95
N ASN A 14 12.74 28.36 -1.67
CA ASN A 14 12.62 28.39 -3.13
C ASN A 14 11.39 29.19 -3.58
N GLU A 15 10.25 29.02 -2.93
CA GLU A 15 9.04 29.81 -3.22
C GLU A 15 9.28 31.30 -2.96
N ILE A 16 9.90 31.64 -1.83
CA ILE A 16 10.29 33.01 -1.48
C ILE A 16 11.15 33.60 -2.60
N LYS A 17 12.19 32.86 -3.01
CA LYS A 17 13.10 33.29 -4.07
C LYS A 17 12.37 33.52 -5.38
N SER A 18 11.54 32.59 -5.82
CA SER A 18 10.77 32.69 -7.07
C SER A 18 9.85 33.91 -7.08
N ILE A 19 9.15 34.18 -5.96
CA ILE A 19 8.28 35.35 -5.84
C ILE A 19 9.10 36.64 -5.90
N LEU A 20 10.21 36.72 -5.16
CA LEU A 20 11.06 37.92 -5.16
C LEU A 20 11.71 38.13 -6.52
N ASP A 21 12.22 37.10 -7.17
CA ASP A 21 12.81 37.16 -8.51
C ASP A 21 11.77 37.65 -9.54
N PHE A 22 10.55 37.11 -9.50
CA PHE A 22 9.47 37.57 -10.38
C PHE A 22 9.17 39.06 -10.16
N LEU A 23 8.94 39.49 -8.91
CA LEU A 23 8.55 40.85 -8.59
C LEU A 23 9.66 41.89 -8.87
N ASN A 24 10.94 41.45 -8.73
CA ASN A 24 12.10 42.32 -9.02
C ASN A 24 12.41 42.40 -10.52
N ASN A 25 12.25 41.32 -11.29
CA ASN A 25 12.69 41.27 -12.69
C ASN A 25 11.59 41.64 -13.70
N THR A 26 10.32 41.64 -13.29
CA THR A 26 9.21 42.07 -14.20
C THR A 26 9.24 43.57 -14.45
N ARG A 27 9.28 44.00 -15.72
CA ARG A 27 9.62 45.35 -16.12
C ARG A 27 8.64 46.41 -15.64
N ASP A 28 7.36 46.24 -15.92
CA ASP A 28 6.35 47.28 -15.69
C ASP A 28 5.06 46.74 -15.06
N ALA A 29 4.16 47.66 -14.70
CA ALA A 29 2.90 47.34 -14.04
C ALA A 29 1.94 46.55 -14.93
N SER A 30 1.98 46.77 -16.25
CA SER A 30 1.10 46.04 -17.17
C SER A 30 1.52 44.60 -17.32
N ASP A 31 2.81 44.36 -17.32
CA ASP A 31 3.41 43.01 -17.36
C ASP A 31 3.12 42.24 -16.08
N ILE A 32 3.19 42.90 -14.91
CA ILE A 32 2.81 42.32 -13.62
C ILE A 32 1.33 41.97 -13.59
N ALA A 33 0.48 42.92 -13.98
CA ALA A 33 -0.99 42.78 -14.00
C ALA A 33 -1.47 41.68 -14.96
N ALA A 34 -0.78 41.52 -16.10
CA ALA A 34 -1.08 40.44 -17.06
C ALA A 34 -0.66 39.02 -16.53
N LYS A 35 0.24 38.97 -15.56
CA LYS A 35 0.81 37.74 -15.03
C LYS A 35 0.25 37.34 -13.66
N ILE A 36 -0.41 38.26 -12.95
CA ILE A 36 -1.05 38.02 -11.66
C ILE A 36 -2.56 37.96 -11.84
N GLU A 37 -3.18 36.84 -11.61
CA GLU A 37 -4.62 36.64 -11.59
C GLU A 37 -5.17 36.95 -10.19
N ILE A 38 -5.88 38.05 -10.03
CA ILE A 38 -6.64 38.34 -8.81
C ILE A 38 -8.11 38.04 -9.10
N PRO A 39 -8.71 37.01 -8.45
CA PRO A 39 -10.08 36.61 -8.70
C PRO A 39 -11.07 37.78 -8.45
N GLY A 40 -11.91 38.10 -9.44
CA GLY A 40 -13.05 38.99 -9.31
C GLY A 40 -12.82 40.47 -9.66
N GLU A 41 -11.58 40.95 -9.91
CA GLU A 41 -11.31 42.37 -10.04
C GLU A 41 -10.20 42.71 -11.07
N ARG A 42 -10.53 42.83 -12.36
CA ARG A 42 -9.56 43.22 -13.41
C ARG A 42 -8.90 44.61 -13.17
N ASP A 43 -9.66 45.57 -12.66
CA ASP A 43 -9.14 46.95 -12.43
C ASP A 43 -8.27 47.05 -11.17
N VAL A 44 -8.43 46.16 -10.22
CA VAL A 44 -7.61 46.16 -9.00
C VAL A 44 -6.22 45.56 -9.28
N GLY A 45 -6.11 44.60 -10.20
CA GLY A 45 -4.83 43.99 -10.59
C GLY A 45 -3.83 45.04 -11.09
N ILE A 46 -4.24 45.98 -11.92
CA ILE A 46 -3.36 47.02 -12.45
C ILE A 46 -2.94 48.04 -11.37
N LYS A 47 -3.84 48.41 -10.45
CA LYS A 47 -3.52 49.31 -9.32
C LYS A 47 -2.51 48.71 -8.36
N ILE A 48 -2.67 47.41 -8.06
CA ILE A 48 -1.74 46.65 -7.23
C ILE A 48 -0.39 46.53 -7.92
N ALA A 49 -0.36 46.23 -9.22
CA ALA A 49 0.86 46.14 -10.00
C ALA A 49 1.61 47.50 -10.03
N GLN A 50 0.88 48.61 -10.17
CA GLN A 50 1.46 49.95 -10.07
C GLN A 50 2.03 50.26 -8.70
N ALA A 51 1.34 49.83 -7.61
CA ALA A 51 1.82 49.97 -6.23
C ALA A 51 3.09 49.16 -6.00
N ILE A 52 3.17 47.92 -6.54
CA ILE A 52 4.35 47.07 -6.49
C ILE A 52 5.55 47.73 -7.16
N VAL A 53 5.38 48.22 -8.40
CA VAL A 53 6.46 48.89 -9.14
C VAL A 53 6.94 50.15 -8.44
N ALA A 54 6.00 50.98 -7.95
CA ALA A 54 6.33 52.21 -7.22
C ALA A 54 7.07 51.93 -5.92
N HIS A 55 6.63 50.91 -5.14
CA HIS A 55 7.28 50.54 -3.90
C HIS A 55 8.65 49.92 -4.14
N ARG A 56 8.80 49.04 -5.13
CA ARG A 56 10.08 48.46 -5.55
C ARG A 56 11.09 49.56 -5.93
N ALA A 57 10.67 50.53 -6.71
CA ALA A 57 11.53 51.67 -7.08
C ALA A 57 11.95 52.51 -5.86
N LYS A 58 11.07 52.70 -4.88
CA LYS A 58 11.34 53.42 -3.64
C LYS A 58 12.39 52.76 -2.75
N ILE A 59 12.36 51.42 -2.62
CA ILE A 59 13.24 50.64 -1.72
C ILE A 59 14.48 50.06 -2.42
N GLY A 60 14.61 50.19 -3.75
CA GLY A 60 15.70 49.67 -4.54
C GLY A 60 15.63 48.15 -4.77
N GLY A 61 14.42 47.58 -4.78
CA GLY A 61 14.13 46.16 -4.97
C GLY A 61 13.70 45.44 -3.67
N PHE A 62 12.86 44.39 -3.83
CA PHE A 62 12.40 43.55 -2.72
C PHE A 62 13.52 42.60 -2.25
N LYS A 63 13.84 42.62 -0.97
CA LYS A 63 14.86 41.76 -0.35
C LYS A 63 14.25 40.64 0.51
N SER A 64 12.99 40.89 0.95
CA SER A 64 12.23 39.95 1.76
C SER A 64 10.76 39.99 1.37
N LEU A 65 9.97 39.00 1.79
CA LEU A 65 8.52 39.02 1.62
C LEU A 65 7.83 40.10 2.48
N ASP A 66 8.45 40.49 3.60
CA ASP A 66 7.96 41.63 4.39
C ASP A 66 7.99 42.92 3.59
N ASP A 67 8.99 43.12 2.73
CA ASP A 67 9.01 44.27 1.80
C ASP A 67 7.80 44.23 0.85
N VAL A 68 7.37 43.04 0.42
CA VAL A 68 6.20 42.85 -0.44
C VAL A 68 4.91 43.10 0.35
N MET A 69 4.82 42.65 1.58
CA MET A 69 3.68 42.88 2.47
C MET A 69 3.48 44.37 2.81
N ASN A 70 4.56 45.16 2.77
CA ASN A 70 4.55 46.60 3.01
C ASN A 70 4.06 47.41 1.78
N VAL A 71 3.79 46.80 0.65
CA VAL A 71 3.22 47.45 -0.51
C VAL A 71 1.78 47.88 -0.22
N PRO A 72 1.41 49.15 -0.41
CA PRO A 72 0.05 49.62 -0.17
C PRO A 72 -1.00 48.80 -0.93
N GLY A 73 -1.93 48.22 -0.18
CA GLY A 73 -3.03 47.45 -0.72
C GLY A 73 -2.73 45.91 -0.82
N ILE A 74 -1.56 45.45 -0.44
CA ILE A 74 -1.25 44.03 -0.31
C ILE A 74 -1.48 43.61 1.15
N GLY A 75 -2.54 42.85 1.39
CA GLY A 75 -2.75 42.07 2.64
C GLY A 75 -2.54 40.57 2.36
N GLU A 76 -2.69 39.72 3.39
CA GLU A 76 -2.43 38.29 3.30
C GLU A 76 -3.14 37.59 2.12
N LYS A 77 -4.42 37.90 1.86
CA LYS A 77 -5.19 37.33 0.74
C LYS A 77 -4.58 37.67 -0.61
N ARG A 78 -4.30 38.96 -0.87
CA ARG A 78 -3.69 39.39 -2.14
C ARG A 78 -2.26 38.90 -2.30
N PHE A 79 -1.51 38.84 -1.22
CA PHE A 79 -0.19 38.20 -1.25
C PHE A 79 -0.30 36.73 -1.66
N THR A 80 -1.25 36.00 -1.12
CA THR A 80 -1.51 34.60 -1.51
C THR A 80 -1.85 34.48 -2.99
N ASP A 81 -2.73 35.36 -3.53
CA ASP A 81 -3.10 35.37 -4.96
C ASP A 81 -1.87 35.63 -5.84
N ILE A 82 -0.98 36.55 -5.43
CA ILE A 82 0.29 36.84 -6.12
C ILE A 82 1.19 35.60 -6.10
N ALA A 83 1.40 35.02 -4.94
CA ALA A 83 2.25 33.85 -4.78
C ALA A 83 1.76 32.68 -5.64
N VAL A 84 0.46 32.37 -5.59
CA VAL A 84 -0.18 31.34 -6.42
C VAL A 84 0.06 31.62 -7.90
N SER A 85 -0.21 32.86 -8.36
CA SER A 85 -0.08 33.22 -9.77
C SER A 85 1.36 33.11 -10.27
N VAL A 86 2.34 33.47 -9.45
CA VAL A 86 3.77 33.39 -9.81
C VAL A 86 4.21 31.93 -9.88
N LEU A 87 3.98 31.17 -8.82
CA LEU A 87 4.49 29.82 -8.70
C LEU A 87 3.79 28.82 -9.65
N ALA A 88 2.49 29.02 -9.92
CA ALA A 88 1.77 28.18 -10.90
C ALA A 88 2.33 28.28 -12.32
N ARG A 89 2.97 29.41 -12.68
CA ARG A 89 3.60 29.60 -14.00
C ARG A 89 4.91 28.84 -14.18
N GLU A 90 5.51 28.40 -13.08
CA GLU A 90 6.75 27.62 -13.13
C GLU A 90 6.49 26.14 -13.48
N VAL A 91 5.22 25.72 -13.52
CA VAL A 91 4.84 24.37 -13.92
C VAL A 91 5.09 24.19 -15.42
N GLU A 92 5.84 23.16 -15.74
CA GLU A 92 6.22 22.83 -17.12
C GLU A 92 4.98 22.47 -17.97
N PRO A 93 4.87 22.94 -19.23
CA PRO A 93 3.76 22.59 -20.11
C PRO A 93 3.55 21.09 -20.26
N GLU A 94 4.62 20.33 -20.32
CA GLU A 94 4.58 18.86 -20.41
C GLU A 94 3.96 18.22 -19.17
N ARG A 95 4.11 18.83 -18.02
CA ARG A 95 3.44 18.41 -16.77
C ARG A 95 1.94 18.74 -16.83
N MET A 96 1.59 19.93 -17.25
CA MET A 96 0.17 20.37 -17.35
C MET A 96 -0.64 19.56 -18.35
N TYR A 97 -0.07 19.22 -19.51
CA TYR A 97 -0.75 18.51 -20.59
C TYR A 97 -0.36 17.01 -20.67
N PHE A 98 0.19 16.45 -19.62
CA PHE A 98 0.79 15.10 -19.60
C PHE A 98 -0.10 14.01 -20.19
N LYS A 99 -1.35 13.88 -19.70
CA LYS A 99 -2.29 12.87 -20.20
C LYS A 99 -2.66 13.08 -21.66
N GLN A 100 -2.84 14.33 -22.09
CA GLN A 100 -3.15 14.67 -23.49
C GLN A 100 -1.98 14.32 -24.43
N LEU A 101 -0.75 14.58 -23.99
CA LEU A 101 0.45 14.25 -24.75
C LEU A 101 0.59 12.73 -24.90
N LEU A 102 0.34 11.94 -23.85
CA LEU A 102 0.36 10.48 -23.89
C LEU A 102 -0.77 9.90 -24.76
N LEU A 103 -1.95 10.53 -24.80
CA LEU A 103 -3.05 10.12 -25.70
C LEU A 103 -2.69 10.31 -27.18
N GLN A 104 -1.93 11.37 -27.51
CA GLN A 104 -1.47 11.62 -28.88
C GLN A 104 -0.29 10.72 -29.29
N ASN A 105 0.65 10.53 -28.39
CA ASN A 105 1.79 9.65 -28.57
C ASN A 105 2.14 8.98 -27.25
N PRO A 106 1.77 7.70 -27.02
CA PRO A 106 2.10 6.97 -25.78
C PRO A 106 3.59 6.99 -25.44
N ASN A 107 4.48 7.06 -26.44
CA ASN A 107 5.92 7.18 -26.25
C ASN A 107 6.45 8.63 -26.37
N TYR A 108 5.63 9.63 -26.12
CA TYR A 108 6.02 11.04 -26.23
C TYR A 108 7.32 11.36 -25.50
N PHE A 109 7.52 10.76 -24.33
CA PHE A 109 8.66 10.99 -23.46
C PHE A 109 9.81 9.98 -23.64
N GLY A 110 9.65 8.99 -24.53
CA GLY A 110 10.70 8.00 -24.81
C GLY A 110 10.95 7.00 -23.69
N ASN A 111 9.98 6.77 -22.81
CA ASN A 111 10.10 5.85 -21.69
C ASN A 111 9.56 4.44 -21.95
N ILE A 112 8.95 4.19 -23.12
CA ILE A 112 8.47 2.87 -23.52
C ILE A 112 9.55 2.20 -24.38
N LYS A 113 10.16 1.15 -23.81
CA LYS A 113 11.16 0.35 -24.51
C LYS A 113 10.54 -0.33 -25.73
N ASP A 114 11.31 -0.43 -26.80
CA ASP A 114 10.94 -1.10 -28.07
C ASP A 114 9.66 -0.54 -28.73
N SER A 115 9.26 0.69 -28.42
CA SER A 115 8.14 1.37 -29.05
C SER A 115 8.44 1.72 -30.50
N ILE A 116 7.48 1.47 -31.40
CA ILE A 116 7.54 1.92 -32.80
C ILE A 116 7.34 3.43 -32.96
N LEU A 117 6.80 4.08 -31.92
CA LEU A 117 6.56 5.53 -31.89
C LEU A 117 7.82 6.25 -31.44
N GLN A 118 8.24 7.23 -32.22
CA GLN A 118 9.41 8.04 -31.87
C GLN A 118 9.08 9.01 -30.73
N PRO A 119 10.00 9.20 -29.78
CA PRO A 119 9.82 10.18 -28.72
C PRO A 119 9.88 11.60 -29.27
N VAL A 120 9.07 12.49 -28.70
CA VAL A 120 9.04 13.93 -29.08
C VAL A 120 9.95 14.72 -28.14
N LYS A 121 9.83 14.48 -26.83
CA LYS A 121 10.65 15.13 -25.79
C LYS A 121 11.12 14.07 -24.78
N PRO A 122 12.28 13.46 -24.98
CA PRO A 122 12.80 12.47 -24.04
C PRO A 122 12.90 13.04 -22.62
N LEU A 123 12.20 12.40 -21.68
CA LEU A 123 12.18 12.76 -20.27
C LEU A 123 11.95 11.48 -19.46
N GLN A 124 12.86 11.15 -18.57
CA GLN A 124 12.82 9.94 -17.78
C GLN A 124 13.39 10.20 -16.39
N LEU A 125 12.86 9.49 -15.38
CA LEU A 125 13.33 9.55 -14.01
C LEU A 125 13.43 10.99 -13.46
N ASN A 126 12.48 11.83 -13.84
CA ASN A 126 12.51 13.23 -13.42
C ASN A 126 11.95 13.38 -12.01
N THR A 127 12.80 13.76 -11.07
CA THR A 127 12.46 13.96 -9.65
C THR A 127 12.30 15.43 -9.26
N LYS A 128 12.04 16.31 -10.20
CA LYS A 128 11.85 17.75 -9.91
C LYS A 128 10.65 17.99 -9.00
N TYR A 129 9.56 17.26 -9.19
CA TYR A 129 8.30 17.44 -8.46
C TYR A 129 8.15 16.44 -7.30
N GLU A 130 8.37 15.18 -7.56
CA GLU A 130 8.30 14.10 -6.57
C GLU A 130 9.53 13.20 -6.62
N GLU A 131 9.82 12.56 -5.49
CA GLU A 131 10.93 11.60 -5.38
C GLU A 131 10.62 10.52 -4.35
N LEU A 132 10.79 9.27 -4.75
CA LEU A 132 10.83 8.15 -3.83
C LEU A 132 12.16 8.20 -3.06
N MET A 133 12.07 8.43 -1.76
CA MET A 133 13.25 8.64 -0.90
C MET A 133 13.77 7.35 -0.29
N CYS A 134 12.88 6.52 0.22
CA CYS A 134 13.26 5.28 0.88
C CYS A 134 12.18 4.21 0.75
N ILE A 135 12.60 2.98 0.99
CA ILE A 135 11.76 1.80 1.10
C ILE A 135 12.20 1.06 2.35
N GLY A 136 11.26 0.50 3.10
CA GLY A 136 11.54 -0.38 4.23
C GLY A 136 10.56 -1.53 4.29
N TYR A 137 10.86 -2.52 5.11
CA TYR A 137 9.99 -3.65 5.37
C TYR A 137 9.83 -3.84 6.88
N ASN A 138 8.61 -4.06 7.32
CA ASN A 138 8.30 -4.43 8.69
C ASN A 138 8.09 -5.95 8.75
N PRO A 139 9.04 -6.72 9.28
CA PRO A 139 8.96 -8.18 9.25
C PRO A 139 7.73 -8.74 10.00
N PRO A 140 7.40 -8.29 11.24
CA PRO A 140 6.26 -8.84 11.97
C PRO A 140 4.90 -8.60 11.30
N SER A 141 4.70 -7.44 10.70
CA SER A 141 3.44 -7.07 10.04
C SER A 141 3.42 -7.36 8.54
N LYS A 142 4.56 -7.80 7.98
CA LYS A 142 4.73 -8.10 6.54
C LYS A 142 4.37 -6.91 5.64
N ARG A 143 4.69 -5.69 6.08
CA ARG A 143 4.42 -4.44 5.36
C ARG A 143 5.67 -3.93 4.65
N LEU A 144 5.52 -3.62 3.37
CA LEU A 144 6.44 -2.78 2.61
C LEU A 144 5.97 -1.34 2.71
N GLU A 145 6.88 -0.44 3.00
CA GLU A 145 6.58 0.97 3.15
C GLU A 145 7.58 1.80 2.36
N ALA A 146 7.07 2.83 1.70
CA ALA A 146 7.87 3.76 0.94
C ALA A 146 7.53 5.19 1.38
N VAL A 147 8.53 6.07 1.40
CA VAL A 147 8.31 7.50 1.66
C VAL A 147 8.66 8.30 0.42
N VAL A 148 7.75 9.20 0.05
CA VAL A 148 7.80 10.03 -1.15
C VAL A 148 7.83 11.50 -0.76
N HIS A 149 8.81 12.23 -1.26
CA HIS A 149 8.92 13.68 -1.16
C HIS A 149 8.11 14.36 -2.24
N ILE A 150 7.18 15.23 -1.88
CA ILE A 150 6.50 16.17 -2.76
C ILE A 150 7.20 17.52 -2.63
N LYS A 151 7.96 17.89 -3.66
CA LYS A 151 8.95 18.98 -3.61
C LYS A 151 8.43 20.33 -4.08
N GLN A 152 7.39 20.33 -4.92
CA GLN A 152 6.83 21.56 -5.51
C GLN A 152 5.47 21.87 -4.92
N SER A 153 5.09 23.13 -4.99
CA SER A 153 3.77 23.57 -4.54
C SER A 153 2.69 23.48 -5.62
N PHE A 154 3.08 23.35 -6.88
CA PHE A 154 2.19 23.28 -8.04
C PHE A 154 2.59 22.14 -8.99
N GLY A 155 1.65 21.77 -9.86
CA GLY A 155 1.81 20.68 -10.81
C GLY A 155 1.05 19.40 -10.43
N TYR A 156 0.09 19.50 -9.49
CA TYR A 156 -0.66 18.34 -8.96
C TYR A 156 -2.18 18.47 -9.17
N GLY A 157 -2.60 19.11 -10.26
CA GLY A 157 -4.00 19.08 -10.73
C GLY A 157 -4.99 19.94 -9.93
N GLY A 158 -4.52 20.78 -9.01
CA GLY A 158 -5.36 21.72 -8.25
C GLY A 158 -5.18 21.63 -6.74
N GLY A 159 -5.87 22.49 -5.99
CA GLY A 159 -5.81 22.51 -4.53
C GLY A 159 -6.64 21.39 -3.87
N VAL A 160 -6.67 21.39 -2.55
CA VAL A 160 -7.29 20.32 -1.75
C VAL A 160 -8.81 20.13 -1.95
N CYS A 161 -9.49 21.08 -2.60
CA CYS A 161 -10.89 20.93 -3.03
C CYS A 161 -11.05 20.44 -4.49
N SER A 162 -9.96 20.02 -5.13
CA SER A 162 -9.98 19.40 -6.45
C SER A 162 -9.75 17.89 -6.35
N ALA A 163 -9.81 17.17 -7.47
CA ALA A 163 -9.45 15.76 -7.51
C ALA A 163 -7.95 15.50 -7.25
N GLY A 164 -7.10 16.56 -7.33
CA GLY A 164 -5.65 16.37 -7.24
C GLY A 164 -5.08 15.48 -8.34
N THR A 165 -3.94 14.86 -8.09
CA THR A 165 -3.35 13.84 -8.96
C THR A 165 -2.86 12.66 -8.14
N GLN A 166 -2.75 11.49 -8.79
CA GLN A 166 -2.31 10.26 -8.13
C GLN A 166 -0.81 10.08 -8.26
N GLU A 167 -0.18 9.76 -7.15
CA GLU A 167 1.13 9.13 -7.10
C GLU A 167 0.94 7.63 -6.98
N TYR A 168 1.67 6.85 -7.77
CA TYR A 168 1.65 5.39 -7.73
C TYR A 168 3.00 4.86 -7.31
N VAL A 169 3.00 3.94 -6.36
CA VAL A 169 4.20 3.20 -5.94
C VAL A 169 3.95 1.73 -6.15
N ARG A 170 4.64 1.11 -7.13
CA ARG A 170 4.55 -0.32 -7.38
C ARG A 170 5.79 -1.02 -6.84
N PHE A 171 5.56 -2.15 -6.15
CA PHE A 171 6.61 -2.92 -5.52
C PHE A 171 6.85 -4.25 -6.22
N PHE A 172 8.12 -4.60 -6.35
CA PHE A 172 8.59 -5.88 -6.85
C PHE A 172 9.58 -6.48 -5.86
N ILE A 173 9.58 -7.81 -5.73
CA ILE A 173 10.52 -8.54 -4.87
C ILE A 173 11.28 -9.57 -5.69
N ASP A 174 12.59 -9.56 -5.55
CA ASP A 174 13.48 -10.63 -6.00
C ASP A 174 13.84 -11.49 -4.78
N TRP A 175 13.07 -12.55 -4.59
CA TRP A 175 13.14 -13.41 -3.40
C TRP A 175 14.48 -14.16 -3.25
N ASN A 176 15.16 -14.40 -4.34
CA ASN A 176 16.37 -15.22 -4.39
C ASN A 176 17.62 -14.42 -4.76
N ASN A 177 17.49 -13.13 -5.02
CA ASN A 177 18.56 -12.26 -5.52
C ASN A 177 19.17 -12.76 -6.84
N ASP A 178 18.36 -13.38 -7.71
CA ASP A 178 18.75 -13.93 -9.00
C ASP A 178 18.27 -13.10 -10.19
N GLY A 179 17.62 -11.97 -9.96
CA GLY A 179 17.05 -11.09 -10.96
C GLY A 179 15.60 -11.44 -11.35
N SER A 180 15.00 -12.47 -10.73
CA SER A 180 13.62 -12.90 -10.96
C SER A 180 12.66 -12.07 -10.11
N TRP A 181 12.28 -10.91 -10.62
CA TRP A 181 11.39 -9.98 -9.94
C TRP A 181 9.93 -10.47 -10.01
N LYS A 182 9.28 -10.53 -8.85
CA LYS A 182 7.84 -10.79 -8.72
C LYS A 182 7.13 -9.51 -8.33
N ASP A 183 6.08 -9.15 -9.06
CA ASP A 183 5.15 -8.09 -8.65
C ASP A 183 4.41 -8.51 -7.38
N VAL A 184 4.42 -7.63 -6.36
CA VAL A 184 3.74 -7.88 -5.08
C VAL A 184 2.62 -6.88 -4.81
N GLY A 185 2.47 -5.87 -5.66
CA GLY A 185 1.35 -4.94 -5.61
C GLY A 185 1.73 -3.49 -5.82
N MET A 186 0.70 -2.65 -5.77
CA MET A 186 0.82 -1.21 -6.00
C MET A 186 -0.08 -0.46 -5.02
N VAL A 187 0.41 0.67 -4.53
CA VAL A 187 -0.36 1.62 -3.72
C VAL A 187 -0.41 2.95 -4.44
N SER A 188 -1.49 3.69 -4.25
CA SER A 188 -1.60 5.07 -4.73
C SER A 188 -2.09 5.99 -3.63
N PHE A 189 -1.68 7.26 -3.69
CA PHE A 189 -2.17 8.33 -2.84
C PHE A 189 -2.34 9.62 -3.62
N THR A 190 -3.22 10.49 -3.12
CA THR A 190 -3.56 11.75 -3.81
C THR A 190 -2.68 12.89 -3.33
N VAL A 191 -2.15 13.66 -4.27
CA VAL A 191 -1.37 14.88 -4.01
C VAL A 191 -2.06 16.11 -4.60
N TYR A 192 -1.83 17.26 -3.98
CA TYR A 192 -2.48 18.53 -4.30
C TYR A 192 -1.47 19.67 -4.44
N ASN A 193 -1.91 20.75 -5.10
CA ASN A 193 -1.19 22.02 -5.05
C ASN A 193 -1.31 22.61 -3.64
N ILE A 194 -0.23 22.63 -2.90
CA ILE A 194 -0.18 23.14 -1.52
C ILE A 194 1.01 24.08 -1.41
N LEU A 195 0.75 25.35 -1.11
CA LEU A 195 1.79 26.31 -0.75
C LEU A 195 2.36 25.99 0.65
N GLY A 196 3.62 26.29 0.87
CA GLY A 196 4.24 26.23 2.17
C GLY A 196 5.50 25.37 2.22
N LYS A 197 5.93 25.02 3.44
CA LYS A 197 7.19 24.28 3.66
C LYS A 197 7.24 23.00 2.85
N LYS A 198 8.40 22.76 2.25
CA LYS A 198 8.70 21.61 1.39
C LYS A 198 10.00 20.93 1.83
N PRO A 199 10.16 19.63 1.57
CA PRO A 199 9.15 18.74 0.96
C PRO A 199 8.00 18.43 1.90
N LEU A 200 6.86 17.98 1.33
CA LEU A 200 5.83 17.27 2.07
C LEU A 200 6.08 15.78 1.94
N GLU A 201 6.03 15.07 3.06
CA GLU A 201 6.37 13.66 3.13
C GLU A 201 5.12 12.79 3.19
N TYR A 202 4.90 11.99 2.15
CA TYR A 202 3.84 11.00 2.08
C TYR A 202 4.44 9.61 2.24
N ALA A 203 3.71 8.72 2.91
CA ALA A 203 4.04 7.31 2.94
C ALA A 203 3.05 6.50 2.11
N ALA A 204 3.49 5.35 1.63
CA ALA A 204 2.70 4.37 0.90
C ALA A 204 2.97 3.00 1.48
N THR A 205 1.93 2.33 2.01
CA THR A 205 2.02 1.07 2.72
C THR A 205 1.38 -0.05 1.91
N LEU A 206 2.10 -1.14 1.71
CA LEU A 206 1.61 -2.35 1.06
C LEU A 206 1.89 -3.57 1.94
N THR A 207 0.85 -4.27 2.34
CA THR A 207 1.01 -5.56 3.01
C THR A 207 1.21 -6.67 1.98
N ILE A 208 2.17 -7.56 2.25
CA ILE A 208 2.54 -8.64 1.33
C ILE A 208 2.38 -10.01 1.99
N ASP A 209 2.17 -11.04 1.18
CA ASP A 209 2.25 -12.43 1.63
C ASP A 209 3.69 -12.91 1.49
N ALA A 210 4.41 -12.94 2.62
CA ALA A 210 5.79 -13.41 2.70
C ALA A 210 5.87 -14.64 3.61
N ASP A 211 6.47 -15.71 3.10
CA ASP A 211 6.71 -16.90 3.91
C ASP A 211 7.85 -16.63 4.90
N ASP A 212 7.59 -16.83 6.19
CA ASP A 212 8.60 -16.77 7.25
C ASP A 212 9.65 -17.87 7.03
N VAL A 213 10.84 -17.70 7.61
CA VAL A 213 11.94 -18.65 7.45
C VAL A 213 12.42 -19.18 8.80
N PHE A 214 13.16 -20.30 8.79
CA PHE A 214 13.82 -20.76 10.01
C PHE A 214 14.93 -19.80 10.42
N CYS A 215 15.08 -19.56 11.72
CA CYS A 215 16.03 -18.61 12.28
C CYS A 215 17.51 -18.87 11.93
N LYS A 216 17.84 -20.05 11.37
CA LYS A 216 19.17 -20.36 10.84
C LYS A 216 19.41 -19.87 9.41
N VAL A 217 18.37 -19.33 8.76
CA VAL A 217 18.41 -18.90 7.36
C VAL A 217 18.30 -17.38 7.31
N GLU A 218 19.36 -16.71 6.88
CA GLU A 218 19.33 -15.28 6.60
C GLU A 218 18.68 -15.06 5.22
N LYS A 219 17.38 -14.77 5.18
CA LYS A 219 16.62 -14.49 3.94
C LYS A 219 16.55 -12.98 3.74
N LEU A 220 17.32 -12.49 2.77
CA LEU A 220 17.53 -11.06 2.50
C LEU A 220 17.16 -10.73 1.05
N PRO A 221 15.87 -10.76 0.66
CA PRO A 221 15.46 -10.45 -0.70
C PRO A 221 15.70 -8.97 -1.04
N ARG A 222 15.83 -8.71 -2.34
CA ARG A 222 15.81 -7.33 -2.87
C ARG A 222 14.37 -6.89 -3.07
N VAL A 223 14.09 -5.65 -2.70
CA VAL A 223 12.82 -4.96 -2.97
C VAL A 223 13.11 -3.79 -3.90
N ARG A 224 12.33 -3.69 -4.96
CA ARG A 224 12.34 -2.55 -5.90
C ARG A 224 11.00 -1.86 -5.83
N ALA A 225 10.99 -0.54 -5.71
CA ALA A 225 9.78 0.26 -5.87
C ALA A 225 9.94 1.27 -7.00
N ILE A 226 8.88 1.46 -7.77
CA ILE A 226 8.79 2.42 -8.88
C ILE A 226 7.74 3.46 -8.50
N LEU A 227 8.18 4.69 -8.29
CA LEU A 227 7.31 5.86 -8.15
C LEU A 227 6.97 6.41 -9.53
N SER A 228 5.68 6.66 -9.78
CA SER A 228 5.22 7.27 -11.02
C SER A 228 4.02 8.17 -10.79
N TRP A 229 4.15 9.40 -11.21
CA TRP A 229 3.06 10.36 -11.19
C TRP A 229 2.05 10.11 -12.31
N ASN A 230 0.79 9.99 -11.93
CA ASN A 230 -0.39 10.02 -12.82
C ASN A 230 -0.46 8.92 -13.91
N VAL A 231 0.48 7.97 -13.90
CA VAL A 231 0.50 6.77 -14.76
C VAL A 231 0.92 5.57 -13.91
N MET A 232 0.13 4.51 -13.94
CA MET A 232 0.39 3.29 -13.19
C MET A 232 1.58 2.53 -13.80
N PRO A 233 2.64 2.21 -13.03
CA PRO A 233 3.67 1.29 -13.49
C PRO A 233 3.06 -0.10 -13.81
N PRO A 234 3.43 -0.75 -14.92
CA PRO A 234 2.88 -2.05 -15.29
C PRO A 234 3.32 -3.17 -14.34
N ALA A 235 2.44 -4.14 -14.07
CA ALA A 235 2.69 -5.25 -13.14
C ALA A 235 3.75 -6.24 -13.63
N ASN A 236 3.96 -6.35 -14.91
CA ASN A 236 4.86 -7.33 -15.53
C ASN A 236 6.19 -6.74 -15.99
N ASP A 237 6.46 -5.48 -15.68
CA ASP A 237 7.71 -4.82 -16.06
C ASP A 237 8.42 -4.18 -14.86
N PRO A 238 9.25 -4.95 -14.15
CA PRO A 238 10.04 -4.42 -13.03
C PRO A 238 11.11 -3.42 -13.46
N ASN A 239 11.40 -3.31 -14.76
CA ASN A 239 12.38 -2.38 -15.31
C ASN A 239 11.72 -1.17 -15.99
N TRP A 240 10.42 -1.01 -15.82
CA TRP A 240 9.70 0.14 -16.37
C TRP A 240 10.25 1.46 -15.82
N ILE A 241 10.43 2.43 -16.72
CA ILE A 241 11.03 3.72 -16.39
C ILE A 241 9.93 4.78 -16.34
N PRO A 242 9.66 5.42 -15.18
CA PRO A 242 8.70 6.52 -15.09
C PRO A 242 9.21 7.78 -15.80
N VAL A 243 8.31 8.58 -16.31
CA VAL A 243 8.60 9.93 -16.83
C VAL A 243 8.89 10.86 -15.65
N TRP A 244 7.95 10.95 -14.72
CA TRP A 244 8.01 11.67 -13.46
C TRP A 244 8.07 10.68 -12.32
N GLY A 245 9.05 10.83 -11.42
CA GLY A 245 9.36 9.90 -10.36
C GLY A 245 10.68 9.17 -10.58
N ASN A 246 10.93 8.13 -9.79
CA ASN A 246 12.18 7.37 -9.83
C ASN A 246 11.99 5.92 -9.38
N VAL A 247 13.07 5.16 -9.45
CA VAL A 247 13.15 3.76 -9.01
C VAL A 247 14.17 3.66 -7.89
N LYS A 248 13.84 2.91 -6.84
CA LYS A 248 14.78 2.55 -5.76
C LYS A 248 14.79 1.06 -5.51
N GLU A 249 15.94 0.57 -5.06
CA GLU A 249 16.15 -0.79 -4.61
C GLU A 249 16.78 -0.81 -3.24
N VAL A 250 16.33 -1.74 -2.40
CA VAL A 250 16.87 -2.00 -1.07
C VAL A 250 16.87 -3.50 -0.80
N GLN A 251 17.61 -3.93 0.22
CA GLN A 251 17.48 -5.28 0.76
C GLN A 251 16.80 -5.23 2.13
N VAL A 252 15.98 -6.25 2.39
CA VAL A 252 15.18 -6.36 3.60
C VAL A 252 15.37 -7.74 4.22
N GLN A 253 15.05 -7.89 5.49
CA GLN A 253 15.11 -9.19 6.19
C GLN A 253 13.70 -9.74 6.37
N ILE A 254 13.50 -10.98 5.98
CA ILE A 254 12.23 -11.72 6.19
C ILE A 254 12.16 -12.25 7.62
N ASP A 255 10.97 -12.22 8.23
CA ASP A 255 10.75 -12.67 9.61
C ASP A 255 11.01 -14.17 9.78
N THR A 256 11.22 -14.57 11.01
CA THR A 256 11.43 -15.98 11.38
C THR A 256 10.16 -16.57 11.97
N PHE A 257 9.94 -17.86 11.73
CA PHE A 257 8.82 -18.57 12.33
C PHE A 257 8.82 -18.43 13.87
N LYS A 258 7.73 -17.86 14.38
CA LYS A 258 7.42 -17.83 15.83
C LYS A 258 6.56 -19.01 16.25
N TRP A 259 5.81 -19.55 15.30
CA TRP A 259 4.98 -20.76 15.39
C TRP A 259 4.92 -21.42 14.02
N ILE A 260 4.65 -22.70 13.96
CA ILE A 260 4.40 -23.43 12.71
C ILE A 260 2.95 -23.89 12.75
N ILE A 261 2.15 -23.47 11.76
CA ILE A 261 0.85 -24.05 11.49
C ILE A 261 1.07 -25.37 10.76
N PHE A 262 0.25 -26.40 11.05
CA PHE A 262 0.37 -27.71 10.41
C PHE A 262 0.40 -27.62 8.88
N LYS A 263 -0.35 -26.71 8.31
CA LYS A 263 -0.41 -26.39 6.87
C LYS A 263 0.95 -25.92 6.32
N ASP A 264 1.66 -25.08 7.07
CA ASP A 264 2.99 -24.59 6.69
C ASP A 264 4.05 -25.68 6.85
N LEU A 265 3.92 -26.54 7.84
CA LEU A 265 4.80 -27.71 8.01
C LEU A 265 4.68 -28.68 6.82
N VAL A 266 3.47 -28.92 6.34
CA VAL A 266 3.21 -29.77 5.18
C VAL A 266 3.78 -29.17 3.90
N LYS A 267 3.62 -27.88 3.70
CA LYS A 267 4.19 -27.11 2.57
C LYS A 267 5.73 -27.14 2.60
N LEU A 268 6.31 -26.98 3.78
CA LEU A 268 7.77 -27.06 4.03
C LEU A 268 8.34 -28.45 3.76
N LEU A 269 7.63 -29.50 4.16
CA LEU A 269 8.06 -30.89 3.97
C LEU A 269 7.81 -31.39 2.54
N LYS A 270 7.20 -30.55 1.66
CA LYS A 270 6.82 -30.91 0.28
C LYS A 270 5.98 -32.18 0.19
N VAL A 271 5.17 -32.46 1.21
CA VAL A 271 4.24 -33.57 1.23
C VAL A 271 2.97 -33.18 0.51
N GLN A 272 2.54 -33.95 -0.49
CA GLN A 272 1.23 -33.75 -1.12
C GLN A 272 0.14 -34.20 -0.14
N MET A 273 -0.69 -33.26 0.31
CA MET A 273 -1.88 -33.59 1.10
C MET A 273 -3.03 -34.02 0.20
N PRO A 274 -3.80 -35.04 0.60
CA PRO A 274 -5.09 -35.32 0.00
C PRO A 274 -5.99 -34.09 0.11
N VAL A 275 -6.79 -33.84 -0.94
CA VAL A 275 -7.66 -32.64 -1.05
C VAL A 275 -8.64 -32.55 0.13
N GLU A 276 -9.09 -33.71 0.65
CA GLU A 276 -10.00 -33.83 1.78
C GLU A 276 -9.38 -33.32 3.11
N LEU A 277 -8.05 -33.41 3.26
CA LEU A 277 -7.33 -32.89 4.43
C LEU A 277 -6.95 -31.41 4.28
N ALA A 278 -6.88 -30.91 3.05
CA ALA A 278 -6.61 -29.50 2.78
C ALA A 278 -7.81 -28.59 3.10
N GLU A 279 -9.04 -29.16 3.12
CA GLU A 279 -10.27 -28.46 3.45
C GLU A 279 -10.59 -28.47 4.97
N ILE A 280 -9.89 -29.28 5.76
CA ILE A 280 -10.02 -29.29 7.21
C ILE A 280 -9.10 -28.20 7.77
N ASP A 281 -9.69 -27.18 8.37
CA ASP A 281 -8.99 -26.08 9.04
C ASP A 281 -8.35 -26.58 10.35
N ILE A 282 -7.27 -27.35 10.26
CA ILE A 282 -6.50 -27.82 11.42
C ILE A 282 -5.52 -26.71 11.81
N ASP A 283 -6.05 -25.69 12.50
CA ASP A 283 -5.27 -24.59 13.09
C ASP A 283 -4.58 -25.00 14.40
N GLN A 284 -3.94 -26.16 14.46
CA GLN A 284 -3.05 -26.47 15.57
C GLN A 284 -1.74 -25.73 15.40
N LYS A 285 -1.60 -24.62 16.14
CA LYS A 285 -0.36 -23.85 16.23
C LYS A 285 0.60 -24.57 17.17
N ILE A 286 1.73 -25.01 16.64
CA ILE A 286 2.85 -25.50 17.43
C ILE A 286 3.73 -24.29 17.74
N MET A 287 3.67 -23.79 18.99
CA MET A 287 4.57 -22.73 19.44
C MET A 287 6.02 -23.23 19.40
N LEU A 288 6.86 -22.52 18.69
CA LEU A 288 8.31 -22.72 18.78
C LEU A 288 8.80 -22.13 20.11
N LYS A 289 9.90 -22.66 20.62
CA LYS A 289 10.53 -22.15 21.84
C LYS A 289 10.88 -20.67 21.63
N GLU A 290 10.47 -19.80 22.56
CA GLU A 290 10.81 -18.38 22.51
C GLU A 290 12.33 -18.17 22.38
N PRO A 291 12.77 -17.26 21.50
CA PRO A 291 14.17 -16.93 21.35
C PRO A 291 14.76 -16.42 22.66
N LYS A 292 15.93 -16.93 23.02
CA LYS A 292 16.59 -16.58 24.30
C LYS A 292 17.24 -15.21 24.21
N GLU A 293 16.99 -14.35 25.20
CA GLU A 293 17.77 -13.13 25.44
C GLU A 293 19.18 -13.49 25.94
N LEU A 294 20.20 -12.92 25.32
CA LEU A 294 21.60 -13.15 25.71
C LEU A 294 21.95 -12.20 26.85
N SER A 295 22.58 -12.73 27.89
CA SER A 295 23.14 -11.91 28.98
C SER A 295 24.39 -11.15 28.51
N VAL A 296 24.75 -10.07 29.21
CA VAL A 296 25.96 -9.27 28.92
C VAL A 296 27.22 -10.12 28.85
N ILE A 297 27.32 -11.17 29.71
CA ILE A 297 28.45 -12.10 29.67
C ILE A 297 28.46 -12.90 28.36
N GLN A 298 27.30 -13.39 27.93
CA GLN A 298 27.17 -14.13 26.67
C GLN A 298 27.45 -13.21 25.47
N LEU A 299 27.03 -11.96 25.53
CA LEU A 299 27.34 -10.95 24.50
C LEU A 299 28.82 -10.62 24.48
N LYS A 300 29.48 -10.51 25.63
CA LYS A 300 30.93 -10.32 25.73
C LYS A 300 31.71 -11.46 25.07
N GLU A 301 31.30 -12.69 25.29
CA GLU A 301 31.93 -13.84 24.64
C GLU A 301 31.60 -13.88 23.14
N LEU A 302 30.35 -13.57 22.74
CA LEU A 302 29.95 -13.54 21.34
C LEU A 302 30.74 -12.51 20.52
N TYR A 303 31.02 -11.34 21.10
CA TYR A 303 31.72 -10.24 20.41
C TYR A 303 33.21 -10.14 20.71
N LYS A 304 33.80 -11.13 21.40
CA LYS A 304 35.19 -11.15 21.84
C LYS A 304 36.19 -10.84 20.72
N ASP A 305 35.99 -11.50 19.58
CA ASP A 305 36.85 -11.32 18.40
C ASP A 305 36.44 -10.14 17.52
N LYS A 306 35.38 -9.41 17.91
CA LYS A 306 34.81 -8.27 17.19
C LYS A 306 34.88 -6.98 17.98
N GLY A 307 35.77 -6.86 18.96
CA GLY A 307 35.83 -5.74 19.90
C GLY A 307 36.06 -4.36 19.27
N LYS A 308 36.57 -4.28 18.03
CA LYS A 308 36.65 -3.00 17.28
C LYS A 308 35.31 -2.64 16.62
N GLU A 309 34.52 -3.64 16.24
CA GLU A 309 33.24 -3.45 15.56
C GLU A 309 32.10 -3.32 16.57
N VAL A 310 32.16 -4.04 17.71
CA VAL A 310 31.14 -4.02 18.77
C VAL A 310 31.80 -3.78 20.14
N PRO A 311 31.99 -2.52 20.54
CA PRO A 311 32.62 -2.18 21.81
C PRO A 311 31.70 -2.49 23.02
N GLU A 312 32.31 -2.60 24.22
CA GLU A 312 31.59 -2.95 25.45
C GLU A 312 30.44 -1.96 25.76
N HIS A 313 30.63 -0.67 25.51
CA HIS A 313 29.61 0.35 25.72
C HIS A 313 28.41 0.22 24.74
N ARG A 314 28.53 -0.55 23.65
CA ARG A 314 27.41 -0.90 22.77
C ARG A 314 26.62 -2.06 23.35
N PHE A 315 27.20 -3.24 23.52
CA PHE A 315 26.44 -4.42 23.95
C PHE A 315 25.95 -4.38 25.40
N ALA A 316 26.64 -3.67 26.31
CA ALA A 316 26.24 -3.48 27.69
C ALA A 316 25.30 -2.25 27.89
N PHE A 317 25.02 -1.48 26.87
CA PHE A 317 24.29 -0.20 26.94
C PHE A 317 22.95 -0.30 27.69
N LYS A 318 22.10 -1.28 27.33
CA LYS A 318 20.78 -1.47 27.92
C LYS A 318 20.83 -1.64 29.45
N ASP A 319 21.73 -2.51 29.91
CA ASP A 319 21.85 -2.84 31.32
C ASP A 319 22.45 -1.69 32.11
N VAL A 320 23.49 -1.04 31.57
CA VAL A 320 24.10 0.15 32.19
C VAL A 320 23.11 1.30 32.26
N TYR A 321 22.35 1.57 31.18
CA TYR A 321 21.34 2.63 31.17
C TYR A 321 20.24 2.36 32.20
N LYS A 322 19.79 1.10 32.31
CA LYS A 322 18.82 0.68 33.33
C LYS A 322 19.34 0.92 34.74
N MET A 323 20.60 0.56 35.03
CA MET A 323 21.25 0.82 36.31
C MET A 323 21.26 2.31 36.63
N LEU A 324 21.64 3.15 35.68
CA LEU A 324 21.69 4.61 35.88
C LEU A 324 20.31 5.23 36.12
N SER A 325 19.27 4.71 35.45
CA SER A 325 17.90 5.24 35.57
C SER A 325 17.17 4.83 36.87
N THR A 326 17.57 3.74 37.53
CA THR A 326 16.93 3.19 38.72
C THR A 326 17.47 3.69 40.06
N GLN A 327 18.33 4.73 40.05
CA GLN A 327 18.99 5.30 41.25
C GLN A 327 19.76 4.27 42.09
N VAL A 328 20.25 3.22 41.49
CA VAL A 328 21.17 2.29 42.15
C VAL A 328 22.43 3.05 42.54
N ASN A 329 22.90 2.78 43.78
CA ASN A 329 24.15 3.40 44.26
C ASN A 329 25.29 3.16 43.25
N PRO A 330 25.99 4.18 42.74
CA PRO A 330 27.03 4.03 41.70
C PRO A 330 28.15 3.04 42.12
N ILE A 331 28.43 2.93 43.42
CA ILE A 331 29.45 2.00 43.93
C ILE A 331 28.95 0.56 43.83
N GLU A 332 27.68 0.31 44.15
CA GLU A 332 27.06 -1.01 44.04
C GLU A 332 26.95 -1.46 42.55
N ALA A 333 26.54 -0.54 41.69
CA ALA A 333 26.52 -0.76 40.25
C ALA A 333 27.91 -1.09 39.69
N ALA A 334 28.96 -0.36 40.14
CA ALA A 334 30.36 -0.62 39.75
C ALA A 334 30.86 -1.99 40.25
N ASN A 335 30.49 -2.40 41.47
CA ASN A 335 30.86 -3.70 42.01
C ASN A 335 30.15 -4.85 41.27
N ILE A 336 28.88 -4.68 40.90
CA ILE A 336 28.15 -5.66 40.09
C ILE A 336 28.79 -5.76 38.71
N ALA A 337 29.07 -4.67 38.04
CA ALA A 337 29.70 -4.64 36.73
C ALA A 337 31.12 -5.29 36.76
N ALA A 338 31.91 -5.03 37.82
CA ALA A 338 33.23 -5.60 38.00
C ALA A 338 33.20 -7.14 38.16
N GLN A 339 32.16 -7.70 38.79
CA GLN A 339 31.94 -9.17 38.85
C GLN A 339 31.79 -9.81 37.48
N TYR A 340 31.26 -9.05 36.52
CA TYR A 340 31.13 -9.48 35.12
C TYR A 340 32.32 -9.08 34.26
N GLY A 341 33.39 -8.54 34.84
CA GLY A 341 34.57 -8.04 34.14
C GLY A 341 34.29 -6.84 33.23
N ILE A 342 33.31 -6.03 33.57
CA ILE A 342 32.90 -4.84 32.83
C ILE A 342 33.40 -3.59 33.55
N ASN A 343 34.13 -2.69 32.84
CA ASN A 343 34.51 -1.41 33.39
C ASN A 343 33.37 -0.37 33.26
N LEU A 344 32.52 -0.30 34.30
CA LEU A 344 31.36 0.59 34.29
C LEU A 344 31.75 2.07 34.11
N SER A 345 32.86 2.52 34.68
CA SER A 345 33.32 3.92 34.57
C SER A 345 33.65 4.29 33.12
N ASP A 346 34.35 3.40 32.42
CA ASP A 346 34.66 3.63 31.00
C ASP A 346 33.43 3.63 30.11
N ILE A 347 32.48 2.70 30.37
CA ILE A 347 31.23 2.61 29.64
C ILE A 347 30.39 3.88 29.85
N VAL A 348 30.23 4.33 31.11
CA VAL A 348 29.44 5.54 31.43
C VAL A 348 30.10 6.77 30.80
N ASN A 349 31.40 6.92 30.89
CA ASN A 349 32.12 8.04 30.27
C ASN A 349 31.95 8.04 28.75
N ASN A 350 32.03 6.88 28.09
CA ASN A 350 31.79 6.79 26.65
C ASN A 350 30.33 7.13 26.31
N ILE A 351 29.35 6.59 27.03
CA ILE A 351 27.92 6.85 26.80
C ILE A 351 27.61 8.35 26.93
N LEU A 352 28.15 9.02 27.93
CA LEU A 352 27.91 10.45 28.15
C LEU A 352 28.54 11.36 27.07
N GLN A 353 29.53 10.86 26.33
CA GLN A 353 30.17 11.59 25.24
C GLN A 353 29.57 11.28 23.86
N ILE A 354 28.81 10.19 23.75
CA ILE A 354 28.22 9.74 22.47
C ILE A 354 26.78 10.25 22.43
N LEU A 355 26.49 11.09 21.45
CA LEU A 355 25.12 11.53 21.13
C LEU A 355 24.91 11.44 19.62
N TYR A 356 23.72 11.05 19.19
CA TYR A 356 23.37 10.94 17.78
C TYR A 356 24.31 10.04 16.98
N ASN A 357 24.74 8.93 17.57
CA ASN A 357 25.65 8.02 16.87
C ASN A 357 24.85 7.14 15.89
N THR A 358 25.07 7.36 14.62
CA THR A 358 24.44 6.61 13.52
C THR A 358 25.36 5.58 12.88
N THR A 359 26.41 5.13 13.57
CA THR A 359 27.33 4.12 13.02
C THR A 359 26.61 2.82 12.71
N TYR A 360 25.68 2.38 13.55
CA TYR A 360 24.97 1.12 13.42
C TYR A 360 23.61 1.26 12.73
N GLU A 361 22.84 2.26 13.12
CA GLU A 361 21.49 2.50 12.64
C GLU A 361 21.20 3.99 12.41
N GLU A 362 20.25 4.28 11.52
CA GLU A 362 19.74 5.64 11.32
C GLU A 362 18.31 5.63 10.76
N ILE A 363 17.51 6.62 11.13
CA ILE A 363 16.32 7.00 10.38
C ILE A 363 16.76 7.61 9.05
N THR A 364 16.19 7.10 7.96
CA THR A 364 16.43 7.63 6.61
C THR A 364 15.26 8.48 6.09
N CYS A 365 14.05 8.20 6.54
CA CYS A 365 12.85 8.94 6.15
C CYS A 365 11.77 8.83 7.22
N VAL A 366 10.85 9.81 7.19
CA VAL A 366 9.60 9.86 7.98
C VAL A 366 8.51 10.40 7.08
N GLY A 367 7.31 9.83 7.10
CA GLY A 367 6.17 10.28 6.31
C GLY A 367 4.84 9.95 6.96
N LEU A 368 3.75 10.46 6.37
CA LEU A 368 2.38 10.13 6.74
C LEU A 368 1.72 9.34 5.62
N ASP A 369 1.25 8.13 5.94
CA ASP A 369 0.31 7.41 5.08
C ASP A 369 -1.09 8.00 5.27
N THR A 370 -1.58 8.65 4.22
CA THR A 370 -2.87 9.34 4.23
C THR A 370 -4.05 8.41 3.96
N ASN A 371 -3.79 7.18 3.53
CA ASN A 371 -4.82 6.16 3.34
C ASN A 371 -5.13 5.41 4.64
N GLU A 372 -4.09 5.16 5.44
CA GLU A 372 -4.18 4.37 6.67
C GLU A 372 -4.09 5.24 7.94
N ASP A 373 -3.95 6.57 7.82
CA ASP A 373 -3.72 7.50 8.93
C ASP A 373 -2.59 7.03 9.85
N ALA A 374 -1.43 6.69 9.26
CA ALA A 374 -0.29 6.15 9.98
C ALA A 374 1.00 6.95 9.74
N LEU A 375 1.76 7.19 10.80
CA LEU A 375 3.12 7.70 10.71
C LEU A 375 4.07 6.55 10.38
N VAL A 376 4.90 6.73 9.38
CA VAL A 376 5.85 5.74 8.88
C VAL A 376 7.27 6.28 9.05
N SER A 377 8.20 5.41 9.46
CA SER A 377 9.63 5.71 9.45
C SER A 377 10.42 4.53 8.89
N VAL A 378 11.45 4.81 8.10
CA VAL A 378 12.37 3.80 7.59
C VAL A 378 13.70 3.91 8.30
N VAL A 379 14.16 2.78 8.84
CA VAL A 379 15.41 2.63 9.58
C VAL A 379 16.39 1.81 8.75
N ARG A 380 17.58 2.32 8.58
CA ARG A 380 18.69 1.62 7.92
C ARG A 380 19.61 1.01 8.97
N ILE A 381 19.83 -0.30 8.91
CA ILE A 381 20.80 -1.06 9.71
C ILE A 381 22.06 -1.23 8.89
N LYS A 382 23.22 -0.77 9.41
CA LYS A 382 24.46 -0.61 8.64
C LYS A 382 25.54 -1.63 8.97
N MET A 383 25.50 -2.19 10.19
CA MET A 383 26.57 -3.08 10.68
C MET A 383 26.07 -4.53 10.76
N PRO A 384 26.93 -5.53 10.50
CA PRO A 384 26.57 -6.95 10.58
C PRO A 384 26.39 -7.46 12.00
N TYR A 385 26.95 -6.77 12.98
CA TYR A 385 26.98 -7.18 14.38
C TYR A 385 26.69 -6.01 15.32
N GLY A 386 26.32 -6.31 16.58
CA GLY A 386 26.02 -5.35 17.62
C GLY A 386 24.52 -5.23 17.93
N TYR A 387 23.74 -6.26 17.54
CA TYR A 387 22.28 -6.30 17.72
C TYR A 387 21.85 -7.46 18.63
N SER A 388 22.69 -7.84 19.58
CA SER A 388 22.41 -8.83 20.64
C SER A 388 22.18 -10.26 20.13
N GLY A 389 22.85 -10.64 19.04
CA GLY A 389 22.87 -12.00 18.49
C GLY A 389 22.03 -12.18 17.23
N ASN A 390 22.06 -13.38 16.68
CA ASN A 390 21.49 -13.72 15.39
C ASN A 390 19.96 -13.96 15.46
N LEU A 391 19.34 -14.28 14.33
CA LEU A 391 17.89 -14.53 14.20
C LEU A 391 17.32 -15.61 15.12
N CYS A 392 18.15 -16.49 15.70
CA CYS A 392 17.72 -17.50 16.67
C CYS A 392 17.76 -17.01 18.13
N THR A 393 18.15 -15.76 18.35
CA THR A 393 18.16 -15.09 19.66
C THR A 393 17.06 -14.02 19.69
N LYS A 394 16.85 -13.39 20.85
CA LYS A 394 15.87 -12.32 21.00
C LYS A 394 16.25 -11.07 20.22
N GLY A 395 17.56 -10.92 19.86
CA GLY A 395 18.04 -9.71 19.16
C GLY A 395 17.95 -8.46 20.03
N SER A 396 17.83 -7.31 19.38
CA SER A 396 17.69 -5.99 19.99
C SER A 396 16.57 -5.17 19.35
N MET A 397 16.10 -4.15 20.05
CA MET A 397 14.98 -3.31 19.60
C MET A 397 15.47 -1.96 19.11
N GLU A 398 15.00 -1.57 17.94
CA GLU A 398 15.07 -0.20 17.46
C GLU A 398 13.74 0.47 17.79
N TYR A 399 13.75 1.40 18.76
CA TYR A 399 12.56 2.17 19.17
C TYR A 399 12.49 3.45 18.37
N ILE A 400 11.31 3.75 17.85
CA ILE A 400 11.01 5.02 17.19
C ILE A 400 9.82 5.66 17.89
N SER A 401 10.07 6.81 18.53
CA SER A 401 9.01 7.62 19.13
C SER A 401 8.66 8.79 18.24
N PHE A 402 7.37 9.06 18.11
CA PHE A 402 6.83 10.12 17.26
C PHE A 402 6.17 11.21 18.06
N TRP A 403 6.35 12.45 17.60
CA TRP A 403 5.64 13.64 18.07
C TRP A 403 5.09 14.40 16.87
N ILE A 404 3.94 15.03 17.06
CA ILE A 404 3.29 15.87 16.07
C ILE A 404 3.15 17.29 16.62
N ASP A 405 3.59 18.25 15.84
CA ASP A 405 3.29 19.66 16.04
C ASP A 405 2.22 20.07 15.02
N TRP A 406 1.04 20.35 15.52
CA TRP A 406 -0.15 20.67 14.72
C TRP A 406 -0.11 22.06 14.09
N LEU A 407 0.95 22.83 14.35
CA LEU A 407 1.14 24.22 13.90
C LEU A 407 0.04 25.16 14.40
N ASP A 408 -0.59 24.82 15.51
CA ASP A 408 -1.63 25.60 16.19
C ASP A 408 -1.11 26.39 17.42
N GLY A 409 0.19 26.34 17.67
CA GLY A 409 0.86 26.96 18.80
C GLY A 409 0.93 26.10 20.07
N SER A 410 0.36 24.89 20.06
CA SER A 410 0.42 23.96 21.20
C SER A 410 1.80 23.28 21.35
N GLY A 411 2.64 23.33 20.32
CA GLY A 411 3.93 22.66 20.27
C GLY A 411 3.84 21.16 20.02
N TRP A 412 4.87 20.40 20.45
CA TRP A 412 4.95 18.97 20.19
C TRP A 412 4.02 18.16 21.10
N THR A 413 3.16 17.38 20.49
CA THR A 413 2.29 16.38 21.14
C THR A 413 2.84 14.98 20.87
N TYR A 414 3.01 14.17 21.90
CA TYR A 414 3.45 12.78 21.76
C TYR A 414 2.36 11.97 21.04
N ALA A 415 2.76 11.30 19.95
CA ALA A 415 1.85 10.46 19.16
C ALA A 415 1.95 8.98 19.56
N GLY A 416 3.13 8.51 19.93
CA GLY A 416 3.35 7.11 20.33
C GLY A 416 4.78 6.65 20.04
N THR A 417 5.08 5.42 20.50
CA THR A 417 6.35 4.73 20.21
C THR A 417 6.06 3.37 19.58
N THR A 418 6.74 3.08 18.50
CA THR A 418 6.76 1.77 17.86
C THR A 418 8.20 1.24 17.82
N ALA A 419 8.39 -0.01 17.41
CA ALA A 419 9.72 -0.61 17.37
C ALA A 419 9.79 -1.71 16.34
N VAL A 420 11.01 -1.99 15.87
CA VAL A 420 11.35 -3.16 15.09
C VAL A 420 12.46 -3.95 15.77
N ASN A 421 12.38 -5.28 15.69
CA ASN A 421 13.41 -6.17 16.20
C ASN A 421 14.50 -6.38 15.15
N VAL A 422 15.76 -6.21 15.54
CA VAL A 422 16.92 -6.36 14.67
C VAL A 422 17.91 -7.36 15.25
N HIS A 423 18.71 -7.98 14.39
CA HIS A 423 19.60 -9.08 14.72
C HIS A 423 20.97 -8.92 14.03
N ASP A 424 21.94 -9.61 14.54
CA ASP A 424 23.21 -9.78 13.85
C ASP A 424 22.98 -10.59 12.57
N ILE A 425 23.34 -10.02 11.42
CA ILE A 425 23.23 -10.59 10.08
C ILE A 425 24.60 -10.62 9.44
N SER A 426 25.17 -11.80 9.30
CA SER A 426 26.55 -11.96 8.84
C SER A 426 26.75 -11.53 7.38
N SER A 427 25.71 -11.69 6.56
CA SER A 427 25.68 -11.39 5.12
C SER A 427 25.03 -10.04 4.80
N ILE A 428 25.12 -9.07 5.72
CA ILE A 428 24.50 -7.74 5.50
C ILE A 428 25.03 -7.09 4.21
N PRO A 429 24.14 -6.54 3.37
CA PRO A 429 24.54 -5.84 2.16
C PRO A 429 25.38 -4.59 2.47
N LYS A 430 26.22 -4.17 1.50
CA LYS A 430 27.04 -2.96 1.64
C LYS A 430 26.23 -1.71 1.98
N ASP A 431 25.00 -1.62 1.41
CA ASP A 431 24.10 -0.49 1.64
C ASP A 431 23.22 -0.67 2.88
N GLY A 432 23.41 -1.76 3.64
CA GLY A 432 22.67 -2.09 4.83
C GLY A 432 21.33 -2.77 4.54
N LEU A 433 20.56 -3.01 5.62
CA LEU A 433 19.20 -3.54 5.57
C LEU A 433 18.22 -2.43 5.96
N TYR A 434 17.06 -2.42 5.29
CA TYR A 434 16.05 -1.40 5.48
C TYR A 434 14.81 -1.99 6.14
N TYR A 435 14.56 -1.53 7.35
CA TYR A 435 13.36 -1.85 8.11
C TYR A 435 12.41 -0.66 8.11
N SER A 436 11.14 -0.93 8.24
CA SER A 436 10.15 0.11 8.48
C SER A 436 9.42 -0.10 9.79
N VAL A 437 8.90 0.98 10.31
CA VAL A 437 7.96 1.00 11.42
C VAL A 437 6.81 1.93 11.07
N TYR A 438 5.64 1.62 11.58
CA TYR A 438 4.48 2.49 11.44
C TYR A 438 3.77 2.64 12.78
N LEU A 439 3.05 3.74 12.92
CA LEU A 439 2.26 4.09 14.09
C LEU A 439 0.92 4.64 13.62
N PRO A 440 -0.21 3.93 13.81
CA PRO A 440 -1.53 4.48 13.54
C PRO A 440 -1.80 5.73 14.39
N VAL A 441 -2.41 6.73 13.79
CA VAL A 441 -2.75 8.00 14.46
C VAL A 441 -4.17 8.41 14.10
N ASP A 442 -4.97 8.84 15.09
CA ASP A 442 -6.31 9.37 14.83
C ASP A 442 -6.22 10.84 14.38
N LEU A 443 -6.41 11.07 13.09
CA LEU A 443 -6.44 12.40 12.49
C LEU A 443 -7.84 13.03 12.44
N SER A 444 -8.88 12.33 12.87
CA SER A 444 -10.27 12.73 12.68
C SER A 444 -10.61 14.09 13.30
N THR A 445 -10.05 14.41 14.49
CA THR A 445 -10.22 15.70 15.15
C THR A 445 -9.36 16.81 14.53
N ARG A 446 -8.41 16.46 13.67
CA ARG A 446 -7.45 17.37 13.04
C ARG A 446 -7.76 17.67 11.58
N ARG A 447 -8.63 16.87 10.93
CA ARG A 447 -9.12 17.13 9.59
C ARG A 447 -9.96 18.41 9.55
N GLN A 448 -9.96 19.06 8.41
CA GLN A 448 -10.80 20.22 8.15
C GLN A 448 -11.42 20.15 6.75
N PRO A 449 -12.60 20.76 6.51
CA PRO A 449 -13.18 20.84 5.18
C PRO A 449 -12.22 21.52 4.21
N CYS A 450 -12.17 21.03 2.98
CA CYS A 450 -11.25 21.54 1.95
C CYS A 450 -11.37 23.04 1.69
N GLY A 451 -12.57 23.65 1.90
CA GLY A 451 -12.79 25.09 1.78
C GLY A 451 -12.02 25.93 2.81
N GLN A 452 -11.50 25.32 3.88
CA GLN A 452 -10.63 25.99 4.84
C GLN A 452 -9.14 25.96 4.44
N GLY A 453 -8.85 25.38 3.28
CA GLY A 453 -7.49 25.21 2.76
C GLY A 453 -6.76 23.97 3.26
N PRO A 454 -5.47 23.81 2.92
CA PRO A 454 -4.68 22.67 3.34
C PRO A 454 -4.34 22.71 4.84
N LYS A 455 -4.39 21.56 5.50
CA LYS A 455 -3.92 21.39 6.88
C LYS A 455 -2.57 20.70 6.87
N MET A 456 -1.56 21.32 7.45
CA MET A 456 -0.23 20.74 7.58
C MET A 456 0.13 20.52 9.04
N ALA A 457 1.06 19.61 9.28
CA ALA A 457 1.67 19.39 10.58
C ALA A 457 3.18 19.12 10.41
N ARG A 458 3.95 19.29 11.48
CA ARG A 458 5.31 18.77 11.56
C ARG A 458 5.31 17.46 12.33
N VAL A 459 6.12 16.53 11.88
CA VAL A 459 6.34 15.25 12.55
C VAL A 459 7.80 15.17 12.95
N ARG A 460 8.05 14.73 14.17
CA ARG A 460 9.36 14.41 14.70
C ARG A 460 9.43 12.94 15.01
N ALA A 461 10.48 12.26 14.55
CA ALA A 461 10.79 10.90 14.92
C ALA A 461 12.16 10.84 15.59
N ILE A 462 12.27 10.09 16.69
CA ILE A 462 13.51 9.83 17.41
C ILE A 462 13.76 8.33 17.43
N LEU A 463 14.84 7.91 16.78
CA LEU A 463 15.34 6.53 16.81
C LEU A 463 16.25 6.35 18.01
N SER A 464 16.08 5.25 18.72
CA SER A 464 16.97 4.85 19.81
C SER A 464 17.07 3.34 19.94
N TRP A 465 18.28 2.85 19.90
CA TRP A 465 18.58 1.44 20.09
C TRP A 465 18.43 1.02 21.56
N ASN A 466 17.66 -0.05 21.78
CA ASN A 466 17.45 -0.73 23.08
C ASN A 466 16.94 0.13 24.27
N VAL A 467 16.77 1.44 24.11
CA VAL A 467 16.24 2.35 25.12
C VAL A 467 15.13 3.18 24.48
N MET A 468 13.92 3.07 25.02
CA MET A 468 12.78 3.80 24.52
C MET A 468 12.90 5.30 24.84
N PRO A 469 12.78 6.21 23.86
CA PRO A 469 12.73 7.66 24.12
C PRO A 469 11.56 7.99 25.03
N PRO A 470 11.74 8.88 26.03
CA PRO A 470 10.67 9.24 26.97
C PRO A 470 9.57 10.04 26.28
N ALA A 471 8.31 9.66 26.50
CA ALA A 471 7.13 10.26 25.87
C ALA A 471 6.94 11.78 26.17
N ASN A 472 7.50 12.27 27.25
CA ASN A 472 7.39 13.66 27.69
C ASN A 472 8.55 14.58 27.23
N ASP A 473 9.51 14.06 26.47
CA ASP A 473 10.64 14.85 25.99
C ASP A 473 10.85 14.73 24.47
N PRO A 474 10.20 15.60 23.68
CA PRO A 474 10.39 15.62 22.23
C PRO A 474 11.79 16.06 21.79
N ASN A 475 12.61 16.54 22.70
CA ASN A 475 13.99 17.00 22.46
C ASN A 475 15.04 16.02 22.96
N TRP A 476 14.62 14.86 23.44
CA TRP A 476 15.53 13.84 23.94
C TRP A 476 16.60 13.45 22.90
N ASN A 477 17.82 13.30 23.37
CA ASN A 477 18.97 13.01 22.52
C ASN A 477 19.35 11.53 22.65
N PRO A 478 19.17 10.72 21.58
CA PRO A 478 19.59 9.32 21.61
C PRO A 478 21.11 9.22 21.67
N VAL A 479 21.62 8.21 22.36
CA VAL A 479 23.03 7.81 22.30
C VAL A 479 23.30 7.13 20.95
N TRP A 480 22.53 6.12 20.64
CA TRP A 480 22.55 5.38 19.38
C TRP A 480 21.26 5.69 18.60
N GLY A 481 21.41 6.17 17.37
CA GLY A 481 20.31 6.60 16.53
C GLY A 481 20.35 8.11 16.24
N ASN A 482 19.26 8.62 15.68
CA ASN A 482 19.13 10.04 15.30
C ASN A 482 17.68 10.55 15.46
N ARG A 483 17.51 11.82 15.20
CA ARG A 483 16.23 12.52 15.18
C ARG A 483 16.01 13.11 13.79
N MET A 484 14.78 13.02 13.29
CA MET A 484 14.37 13.60 12.01
C MET A 484 13.04 14.34 12.18
N ASP A 485 12.99 15.55 11.61
CA ASP A 485 11.78 16.38 11.54
C ASP A 485 11.33 16.48 10.08
N THR A 486 10.02 16.41 9.86
CA THR A 486 9.44 16.54 8.53
C THR A 486 8.10 17.29 8.54
N HIS A 487 7.58 17.63 7.35
CA HIS A 487 6.25 18.22 7.17
C HIS A 487 5.34 17.25 6.44
N VAL A 488 4.12 17.14 6.93
CA VAL A 488 3.08 16.28 6.36
C VAL A 488 1.82 17.06 6.08
N HIS A 489 1.03 16.58 5.12
CA HIS A 489 -0.30 17.11 4.81
C HIS A 489 -1.35 16.20 5.41
N ILE A 490 -2.28 16.77 6.18
CA ILE A 490 -3.44 16.06 6.71
C ILE A 490 -4.56 16.14 5.69
N PRO A 491 -5.07 15.00 5.19
CA PRO A 491 -6.11 14.98 4.17
C PRO A 491 -7.35 15.77 4.61
N PRO A 492 -8.02 16.48 3.69
CA PRO A 492 -9.26 17.17 4.02
C PRO A 492 -10.35 16.17 4.45
N GLY A 493 -11.26 16.62 5.27
CA GLY A 493 -12.37 15.82 5.76
C GLY A 493 -13.29 16.60 6.67
N ILE A 494 -14.29 15.93 7.20
CA ILE A 494 -15.17 16.51 8.23
C ILE A 494 -14.44 16.43 9.57
N THR A 495 -14.40 17.55 10.29
CA THR A 495 -13.87 17.60 11.65
C THR A 495 -14.82 16.85 12.60
N VAL A 496 -14.31 15.79 13.24
CA VAL A 496 -15.04 15.06 14.29
C VAL A 496 -14.79 15.75 15.62
N LYS A 497 -15.85 15.98 16.38
CA LYS A 497 -15.73 16.58 17.72
C LYS A 497 -15.18 15.56 18.71
N GLU A 498 -14.41 16.04 19.68
CA GLU A 498 -13.95 15.21 20.78
C GLU A 498 -15.12 14.49 21.48
N GLY A 499 -15.00 13.17 21.67
CA GLY A 499 -16.05 12.34 22.28
C GLY A 499 -17.09 11.78 21.31
N GLU A 500 -17.06 12.14 20.03
CA GLU A 500 -17.90 11.52 18.98
C GLU A 500 -17.20 10.26 18.44
N CYS A 501 -17.86 9.10 18.59
CA CYS A 501 -17.33 7.80 18.16
C CYS A 501 -17.92 7.39 16.82
N ILE A 502 -17.53 8.09 15.76
CA ILE A 502 -18.07 7.90 14.40
C ILE A 502 -17.34 6.76 13.69
N PRO A 503 -18.01 5.71 13.21
CA PRO A 503 -17.38 4.68 12.41
C PRO A 503 -17.22 5.12 10.95
N TYR A 504 -16.10 4.77 10.33
CA TYR A 504 -15.82 4.96 8.92
C TYR A 504 -15.51 3.61 8.26
N ILE A 505 -16.08 3.38 7.08
CA ILE A 505 -15.74 2.26 6.22
C ILE A 505 -14.71 2.76 5.22
N ILE A 506 -13.52 2.17 5.21
CA ILE A 506 -12.41 2.58 4.33
C ILE A 506 -12.25 1.62 3.16
N ASN A 507 -12.33 0.30 3.44
CA ASN A 507 -12.20 -0.71 2.40
C ASN A 507 -13.35 -1.73 2.48
N VAL A 508 -13.78 -2.21 1.32
CA VAL A 508 -14.70 -3.33 1.16
C VAL A 508 -14.13 -4.28 0.11
N GLY A 509 -14.00 -5.57 0.44
CA GLY A 509 -13.47 -6.57 -0.49
C GLY A 509 -12.04 -6.27 -0.96
N SER A 510 -11.19 -5.69 -0.09
CA SER A 510 -9.85 -5.19 -0.43
C SER A 510 -9.85 -4.06 -1.48
N MET A 511 -10.94 -3.34 -1.63
CA MET A 511 -11.04 -2.15 -2.47
C MET A 511 -11.33 -0.94 -1.61
N ASN A 512 -10.59 0.17 -1.84
CA ASN A 512 -10.95 1.45 -1.22
C ASN A 512 -12.36 1.85 -1.65
N VAL A 513 -13.19 2.28 -0.71
CA VAL A 513 -14.60 2.60 -0.99
C VAL A 513 -14.78 3.74 -2.01
N CYS A 514 -13.76 4.58 -2.18
CA CYS A 514 -13.74 5.63 -3.20
C CYS A 514 -13.55 5.07 -4.62
N ASN A 515 -13.05 3.84 -4.74
CA ASN A 515 -12.90 3.11 -6.00
C ASN A 515 -14.12 2.23 -6.32
N ILE A 516 -15.21 2.37 -5.58
CA ILE A 516 -16.47 1.65 -5.82
C ILE A 516 -17.53 2.65 -6.30
N ASP A 517 -18.06 2.44 -7.50
CA ASP A 517 -19.14 3.26 -8.04
C ASP A 517 -20.43 3.02 -7.25
N GLN A 518 -21.02 4.07 -6.70
CA GLN A 518 -22.18 3.94 -5.80
C GLN A 518 -23.53 3.75 -6.53
N ASN A 519 -23.56 3.88 -7.84
CA ASN A 519 -24.76 3.59 -8.63
C ASN A 519 -24.79 2.12 -9.02
N THR A 520 -23.66 1.56 -9.41
CA THR A 520 -23.53 0.19 -9.89
C THR A 520 -23.08 -0.80 -8.81
N GLY A 521 -22.35 -0.34 -7.79
CA GLY A 521 -21.70 -1.16 -6.77
C GLY A 521 -20.45 -1.88 -7.26
N LEU A 522 -19.94 -1.55 -8.45
CA LEU A 522 -18.77 -2.18 -9.08
C LEU A 522 -17.49 -1.47 -8.67
N ALA A 523 -16.43 -2.25 -8.50
CA ALA A 523 -15.12 -1.76 -8.13
C ALA A 523 -14.21 -1.54 -9.34
N ASN A 524 -13.40 -0.47 -9.28
CA ASN A 524 -12.40 -0.11 -10.30
C ASN A 524 -11.09 0.33 -9.65
N GLY A 525 -9.97 -0.15 -10.16
CA GLY A 525 -8.63 0.27 -9.69
C GLY A 525 -7.89 -0.82 -8.89
N PRO A 526 -6.74 -0.46 -8.29
CA PRO A 526 -5.91 -1.39 -7.55
C PRO A 526 -6.55 -1.81 -6.23
N SER A 527 -6.31 -3.06 -5.84
CA SER A 527 -6.66 -3.58 -4.52
C SER A 527 -5.79 -2.97 -3.43
N THR A 528 -6.25 -3.06 -2.18
CA THR A 528 -5.54 -2.63 -0.97
C THR A 528 -5.07 -3.85 -0.15
N GLY A 529 -4.16 -3.63 0.77
CA GLY A 529 -3.66 -4.66 1.67
C GLY A 529 -2.82 -5.73 0.95
N THR A 530 -2.97 -7.00 1.35
CA THR A 530 -2.24 -8.15 0.78
C THR A 530 -2.76 -8.62 -0.58
N ALA A 531 -3.94 -8.14 -0.98
CA ALA A 531 -4.52 -8.52 -2.26
C ALA A 531 -3.77 -7.85 -3.40
N ASN A 532 -3.39 -8.61 -4.42
CA ASN A 532 -2.63 -8.11 -5.57
C ASN A 532 -3.43 -8.31 -6.86
N PHE A 533 -4.42 -7.46 -7.07
CA PHE A 533 -5.22 -7.45 -8.29
C PHE A 533 -5.64 -6.02 -8.65
N THR A 534 -6.06 -5.83 -9.89
CA THR A 534 -6.71 -4.60 -10.36
C THR A 534 -8.13 -4.93 -10.79
N ALA A 535 -9.10 -4.30 -10.16
CA ALA A 535 -10.50 -4.44 -10.48
C ALA A 535 -10.88 -3.61 -11.72
N VAL A 536 -11.75 -4.15 -12.57
CA VAL A 536 -12.32 -3.46 -13.74
C VAL A 536 -13.80 -3.81 -13.81
N ASP A 537 -14.65 -2.90 -13.41
CA ASP A 537 -16.09 -3.11 -13.25
C ASP A 537 -16.42 -4.43 -12.53
N SER A 538 -15.74 -4.64 -11.41
CA SER A 538 -15.71 -5.92 -10.70
C SER A 538 -16.75 -5.94 -9.58
N PRO A 539 -17.68 -6.92 -9.56
CA PRO A 539 -18.54 -7.18 -8.41
C PRO A 539 -17.78 -7.92 -7.31
N PHE A 540 -18.45 -8.21 -6.20
CA PHE A 540 -17.89 -8.90 -5.04
C PHE A 540 -18.59 -10.24 -4.80
N GLY A 541 -17.84 -11.25 -4.32
CA GLY A 541 -18.41 -12.56 -4.02
C GLY A 541 -17.65 -13.34 -2.95
N GLY A 542 -18.30 -14.37 -2.39
CA GLY A 542 -17.72 -15.17 -1.33
C GLY A 542 -17.65 -14.44 0.01
N ILE A 543 -16.45 -14.36 0.61
CA ILE A 543 -16.22 -13.65 1.87
C ILE A 543 -15.76 -12.23 1.57
N VAL A 544 -16.62 -11.26 1.86
CA VAL A 544 -16.33 -9.82 1.67
C VAL A 544 -15.83 -9.22 2.98
N THR A 545 -14.57 -8.85 3.03
CA THR A 545 -13.95 -8.18 4.18
C THR A 545 -14.35 -6.72 4.20
N ILE A 546 -14.79 -6.22 5.36
CA ILE A 546 -15.13 -4.82 5.60
C ILE A 546 -14.13 -4.27 6.61
N SER A 547 -13.40 -3.25 6.23
CA SER A 547 -12.36 -2.62 7.03
C SER A 547 -12.63 -1.13 7.26
N GLY A 548 -12.19 -0.63 8.41
CA GLY A 548 -12.36 0.76 8.78
C GLY A 548 -12.06 1.00 10.26
N TYR A 549 -12.38 2.17 10.76
CA TYR A 549 -12.07 2.56 12.13
C TYR A 549 -13.21 3.34 12.78
N ILE A 550 -13.15 3.48 14.10
CA ILE A 550 -14.06 4.29 14.91
C ILE A 550 -13.25 5.42 15.55
N THR A 551 -13.70 6.66 15.37
CA THR A 551 -13.02 7.85 15.91
C THR A 551 -13.15 7.97 17.42
N ASN A 552 -12.14 8.58 18.06
CA ASN A 552 -12.13 8.92 19.51
C ASN A 552 -12.69 7.81 20.42
N PRO A 553 -12.33 6.55 20.29
CA PRO A 553 -12.86 5.51 21.14
C PRO A 553 -12.46 5.78 22.60
N PRO A 554 -13.43 5.86 23.54
CA PRO A 554 -13.13 6.14 24.93
C PRO A 554 -12.35 4.99 25.56
N HIS A 555 -11.37 5.35 26.39
CA HIS A 555 -10.57 4.39 27.14
C HIS A 555 -10.91 4.45 28.64
N TYR A 556 -11.67 3.47 29.12
CA TYR A 556 -12.07 3.40 30.52
C TYR A 556 -10.98 2.73 31.36
N LEU A 557 -10.17 3.55 32.06
CA LEU A 557 -8.99 3.08 32.79
C LEU A 557 -9.32 2.65 34.27
N SER A 558 -10.39 3.17 34.83
CA SER A 558 -10.68 2.97 36.26
C SER A 558 -12.18 3.03 36.59
N GLY A 559 -12.55 2.59 37.79
CA GLY A 559 -13.93 2.59 38.27
C GLY A 559 -14.73 1.37 37.81
N GLY A 560 -16.05 1.40 38.00
CA GLY A 560 -16.97 0.30 37.65
C GLY A 560 -17.05 -0.02 36.15
N ASN A 561 -16.53 0.87 35.31
CA ASN A 561 -16.51 0.73 33.87
C ASN A 561 -15.09 0.43 33.31
N ALA A 562 -14.13 0.11 34.18
CA ALA A 562 -12.76 -0.16 33.74
C ALA A 562 -12.71 -1.30 32.72
N GLY A 563 -12.01 -1.05 31.60
CA GLY A 563 -11.88 -2.01 30.51
C GLY A 563 -13.10 -2.10 29.57
N ALA A 564 -14.17 -1.32 29.80
CA ALA A 564 -15.30 -1.28 28.87
C ALA A 564 -14.83 -0.75 27.49
N LYS A 565 -15.28 -1.44 26.44
CA LYS A 565 -14.96 -1.13 25.04
C LYS A 565 -16.21 -0.68 24.30
N LEU A 566 -16.04 0.13 23.26
CA LEU A 566 -17.11 0.38 22.30
C LEU A 566 -17.61 -0.92 21.71
N LYS A 567 -18.87 -0.95 21.35
CA LYS A 567 -19.48 -2.02 20.59
C LYS A 567 -19.87 -1.49 19.21
N TYR A 568 -19.69 -2.29 18.19
CA TYR A 568 -20.11 -1.92 16.83
C TYR A 568 -20.85 -3.07 16.16
N LYS A 569 -21.71 -2.72 15.21
CA LYS A 569 -22.50 -3.66 14.43
C LYS A 569 -22.43 -3.26 12.95
N VAL A 570 -21.94 -4.17 12.12
CA VAL A 570 -22.01 -4.04 10.67
C VAL A 570 -23.37 -4.55 10.21
N SER A 571 -24.08 -3.74 9.44
CA SER A 571 -25.40 -4.08 8.91
C SER A 571 -25.42 -3.96 7.39
N VAL A 572 -26.12 -4.87 6.74
CA VAL A 572 -26.27 -4.94 5.28
C VAL A 572 -27.73 -5.00 4.89
N ARG A 573 -28.07 -4.49 3.72
CA ARG A 573 -29.38 -4.70 3.09
C ARG A 573 -29.24 -4.78 1.58
N GLN A 574 -30.12 -5.53 0.95
CA GLN A 574 -30.23 -5.55 -0.50
C GLN A 574 -31.07 -4.33 -0.98
N LEU A 575 -30.63 -3.71 -2.08
CA LEU A 575 -31.32 -2.61 -2.74
C LEU A 575 -31.92 -3.03 -4.08
N ASN A 576 -31.34 -4.03 -4.74
CA ASN A 576 -31.77 -4.56 -6.03
C ASN A 576 -31.36 -6.04 -6.13
N PRO A 577 -32.23 -6.97 -6.63
CA PRO A 577 -33.57 -6.73 -7.22
C PRO A 577 -34.69 -6.45 -6.21
N ILE A 578 -34.47 -6.74 -4.93
CA ILE A 578 -35.53 -6.58 -3.90
C ILE A 578 -34.91 -5.77 -2.73
N VAL A 579 -35.62 -4.73 -2.27
CA VAL A 579 -35.22 -3.99 -1.08
C VAL A 579 -35.53 -4.78 0.18
N THR A 580 -34.52 -5.09 0.98
CA THR A 580 -34.66 -5.81 2.24
C THR A 580 -34.53 -4.87 3.45
N GLN A 581 -34.90 -5.37 4.63
CA GLN A 581 -34.54 -4.69 5.88
C GLN A 581 -33.09 -4.87 6.20
N TRP A 582 -32.51 -3.97 7.04
CA TRP A 582 -31.17 -4.09 7.55
C TRP A 582 -30.98 -5.37 8.36
N GLN A 583 -29.94 -6.12 8.05
CA GLN A 583 -29.56 -7.36 8.72
C GLN A 583 -28.15 -7.20 9.26
N ALA A 584 -27.90 -7.68 10.48
CA ALA A 584 -26.57 -7.67 11.06
C ALA A 584 -25.69 -8.75 10.39
N VAL A 585 -24.46 -8.41 10.10
CA VAL A 585 -23.39 -9.37 9.77
C VAL A 585 -22.92 -9.98 11.09
N THR A 586 -23.14 -11.27 11.27
CA THR A 586 -22.86 -11.99 12.52
C THR A 586 -21.84 -13.11 12.36
N ASP A 587 -21.19 -13.19 11.20
CA ASP A 587 -20.14 -14.18 10.94
C ASP A 587 -18.96 -13.95 11.89
N PRO A 588 -18.54 -14.95 12.69
CA PRO A 588 -17.31 -14.86 13.47
C PRO A 588 -16.09 -14.74 12.57
N PHE A 589 -15.11 -13.95 13.00
CA PHE A 589 -13.89 -13.77 12.20
C PHE A 589 -12.65 -13.56 13.05
N TRP A 590 -11.49 -13.88 12.47
CA TRP A 590 -10.20 -13.65 13.10
C TRP A 590 -9.61 -12.32 12.66
N ILE A 591 -9.09 -11.56 13.64
CA ILE A 591 -8.22 -10.40 13.40
C ILE A 591 -6.80 -10.74 13.87
N GLN A 592 -5.82 -10.19 13.18
CA GLN A 592 -4.43 -10.23 13.62
C GLN A 592 -4.13 -8.93 14.37
N VAL A 593 -3.59 -9.05 15.57
CA VAL A 593 -3.25 -7.91 16.44
C VAL A 593 -1.76 -7.97 16.73
N THR A 594 -1.08 -6.85 16.53
CA THR A 594 0.30 -6.65 17.00
C THR A 594 0.27 -5.60 18.11
N GLU A 595 0.76 -5.94 19.29
CA GLU A 595 0.82 -4.98 20.39
C GLU A 595 2.16 -5.07 21.14
N GLN A 596 2.52 -3.96 21.77
CA GLN A 596 3.71 -3.91 22.62
C GLN A 596 3.41 -4.52 23.98
N ILE A 597 3.97 -5.70 24.26
CA ILE A 597 3.92 -6.34 25.56
C ILE A 597 5.28 -6.15 26.25
N GLY A 598 5.30 -5.27 27.27
CA GLY A 598 6.57 -4.82 27.86
C GLY A 598 7.39 -4.01 26.84
N SER A 599 8.54 -4.54 26.41
CA SER A 599 9.41 -3.88 25.41
C SER A 599 9.38 -4.55 24.03
N THR A 600 8.53 -5.56 23.81
CA THR A 600 8.55 -6.39 22.59
C THR A 600 7.20 -6.32 21.89
N PRO A 601 7.16 -6.05 20.56
CA PRO A 601 5.94 -6.23 19.78
C PRO A 601 5.63 -7.73 19.67
N VAL A 602 4.39 -8.09 19.97
CA VAL A 602 3.88 -9.46 19.90
C VAL A 602 2.68 -9.48 18.97
N THR A 603 2.70 -10.36 17.98
CA THR A 603 1.60 -10.56 17.05
C THR A 603 0.84 -11.82 17.41
N TYR A 604 -0.49 -11.74 17.49
CA TYR A 604 -1.37 -12.88 17.75
C TYR A 604 -2.70 -12.72 17.02
N ASN A 605 -3.45 -13.81 16.88
CA ASN A 605 -4.78 -13.77 16.30
C ASN A 605 -5.83 -13.76 17.41
N MET A 606 -6.84 -12.91 17.26
CA MET A 606 -7.97 -12.78 18.17
C MET A 606 -9.27 -13.10 17.43
N LEU A 607 -10.07 -14.00 17.98
CA LEU A 607 -11.39 -14.31 17.45
C LEU A 607 -12.39 -13.22 17.85
N GLN A 608 -13.07 -12.65 16.87
CA GLN A 608 -14.19 -11.73 17.06
C GLN A 608 -15.51 -12.51 17.00
N MET A 609 -16.32 -12.39 18.05
CA MET A 609 -17.62 -13.01 18.18
C MET A 609 -18.66 -11.93 18.46
N PRO A 610 -19.79 -11.91 17.74
CA PRO A 610 -20.87 -10.98 18.05
C PRO A 610 -21.63 -11.40 19.32
N ASP A 611 -22.18 -10.41 20.03
CA ASP A 611 -23.14 -10.68 21.10
C ASP A 611 -24.53 -11.05 20.54
N SER A 612 -25.50 -11.37 21.42
CA SER A 612 -26.86 -11.75 21.03
C SER A 612 -27.62 -10.70 20.22
N ASN A 613 -27.14 -9.45 20.23
CA ASN A 613 -27.73 -8.34 19.48
C ASN A 613 -26.95 -8.05 18.18
N GLY A 614 -25.93 -8.85 17.86
CA GLY A 614 -25.10 -8.72 16.67
C GLY A 614 -24.01 -7.66 16.79
N TYR A 615 -23.64 -7.23 18.00
CA TYR A 615 -22.54 -6.29 18.22
C TYR A 615 -21.24 -7.02 18.52
N PHE A 616 -20.15 -6.56 17.89
CA PHE A 616 -18.77 -6.91 18.21
C PHE A 616 -18.15 -5.90 19.18
N GLU A 617 -17.14 -6.30 19.94
CA GLU A 617 -16.30 -5.37 20.69
C GLU A 617 -15.26 -4.72 19.78
N TYR A 618 -15.12 -3.39 19.87
CA TYR A 618 -14.10 -2.68 19.09
C TYR A 618 -12.73 -2.83 19.74
N ILE A 619 -11.79 -3.36 18.97
CA ILE A 619 -10.38 -3.45 19.36
C ILE A 619 -9.68 -2.24 18.78
N GLN A 620 -9.35 -1.30 19.65
CA GLN A 620 -8.79 0.00 19.28
C GLN A 620 -7.32 -0.12 18.89
N ASP A 621 -6.95 0.52 17.79
CA ASP A 621 -5.57 0.79 17.46
C ASP A 621 -4.97 1.83 18.37
N ASN A 622 -3.66 1.71 18.64
CA ASN A 622 -2.87 2.65 19.41
C ASN A 622 -3.62 3.25 20.62
N PRO A 623 -4.15 2.41 21.53
CA PRO A 623 -4.85 2.89 22.72
C PRO A 623 -3.89 3.68 23.63
N PRO A 624 -4.39 4.54 24.53
CA PRO A 624 -3.56 5.10 25.59
C PRO A 624 -2.87 3.99 26.39
N GLY A 625 -1.55 3.92 26.31
CA GLY A 625 -0.75 2.85 26.91
C GLY A 625 0.12 2.12 25.91
N PRO A 626 0.27 0.80 26.01
CA PRO A 626 1.06 0.04 25.05
C PRO A 626 0.50 0.19 23.63
N TRP A 627 1.40 0.38 22.69
CA TRP A 627 1.06 0.47 21.27
C TRP A 627 0.36 -0.81 20.78
N ARG A 628 -0.66 -0.64 19.95
CA ARG A 628 -1.40 -1.73 19.32
C ARG A 628 -1.73 -1.37 17.88
N ASP A 629 -1.71 -2.36 17.02
CA ASP A 629 -2.15 -2.32 15.63
C ASP A 629 -3.09 -3.49 15.35
N VAL A 630 -4.21 -3.22 14.74
CA VAL A 630 -5.13 -4.23 14.22
C VAL A 630 -4.92 -4.34 12.72
N PHE A 631 -4.34 -5.43 12.29
CA PHE A 631 -3.97 -5.63 10.89
C PHE A 631 -5.15 -5.44 9.93
N ALA A 632 -4.97 -4.55 8.94
CA ALA A 632 -5.95 -4.19 7.91
C ALA A 632 -7.29 -3.67 8.46
N ASP A 633 -7.35 -3.24 9.73
CA ASP A 633 -8.52 -2.63 10.37
C ASP A 633 -9.84 -3.38 10.14
N VAL A 634 -9.81 -4.70 10.19
CA VAL A 634 -10.94 -5.55 9.84
C VAL A 634 -12.06 -5.42 10.88
N LEU A 635 -13.22 -4.95 10.43
CA LEU A 635 -14.44 -4.81 11.23
C LEU A 635 -15.44 -5.95 11.01
N ALA A 636 -15.43 -6.59 9.83
CA ALA A 636 -16.24 -7.78 9.57
C ALA A 636 -15.71 -8.60 8.39
N ARG A 637 -16.05 -9.90 8.38
CA ARG A 637 -15.91 -10.78 7.23
C ARG A 637 -17.28 -11.33 6.88
N TRP A 638 -17.93 -10.67 5.92
CA TRP A 638 -19.30 -10.98 5.52
C TRP A 638 -19.31 -12.14 4.54
N ASN A 639 -19.90 -13.26 4.95
CA ASN A 639 -20.10 -14.40 4.06
C ASN A 639 -21.35 -14.17 3.17
N THR A 640 -21.11 -13.95 1.89
CA THR A 640 -22.15 -13.66 0.91
C THR A 640 -22.62 -14.89 0.14
N SER A 641 -22.04 -16.07 0.33
CA SER A 641 -22.23 -17.25 -0.53
C SER A 641 -23.69 -17.74 -0.63
N GLY A 642 -24.49 -17.48 0.41
CA GLY A 642 -25.92 -17.84 0.43
C GLY A 642 -26.88 -16.69 0.07
N LEU A 643 -26.32 -15.53 -0.30
CA LEU A 643 -27.11 -14.33 -0.60
C LEU A 643 -27.38 -14.21 -2.10
N SER A 644 -28.49 -13.55 -2.42
CA SER A 644 -28.85 -13.26 -3.81
C SER A 644 -27.90 -12.20 -4.41
N ASN A 645 -27.53 -12.41 -5.68
CA ASN A 645 -26.79 -11.42 -6.45
C ASN A 645 -27.57 -10.10 -6.55
N GLY A 646 -26.86 -8.99 -6.70
CA GLY A 646 -27.47 -7.68 -6.85
C GLY A 646 -26.75 -6.57 -6.09
N LEU A 647 -27.39 -5.42 -6.00
CA LEU A 647 -26.86 -4.26 -5.30
C LEU A 647 -27.22 -4.33 -3.81
N TRP A 648 -26.19 -4.23 -2.98
CA TRP A 648 -26.29 -4.22 -1.52
C TRP A 648 -25.72 -2.94 -0.95
N GLU A 649 -26.15 -2.59 0.25
CA GLU A 649 -25.70 -1.42 0.99
C GLU A 649 -25.20 -1.83 2.37
N ILE A 650 -24.09 -1.23 2.81
CA ILE A 650 -23.40 -1.53 4.05
C ILE A 650 -23.37 -0.28 4.92
N LYS A 651 -23.63 -0.43 6.23
CA LYS A 651 -23.41 0.59 7.25
C LYS A 651 -22.85 -0.01 8.54
N ILE A 652 -22.32 0.85 9.39
CA ILE A 652 -21.86 0.50 10.74
C ILE A 652 -22.58 1.36 11.75
N ASP A 653 -23.10 0.73 12.79
CA ASP A 653 -23.65 1.41 13.97
C ASP A 653 -22.74 1.12 15.17
N VAL A 654 -22.39 2.16 15.95
CA VAL A 654 -21.56 2.09 17.15
C VAL A 654 -22.42 2.35 18.37
N LEU A 655 -22.17 1.63 19.44
CA LEU A 655 -22.80 1.80 20.75
C LEU A 655 -21.70 1.98 21.83
N ASN A 656 -21.77 3.06 22.57
CA ASN A 656 -21.01 3.18 23.81
C ASN A 656 -21.82 2.51 24.94
N PRO A 657 -21.38 1.37 25.49
CA PRO A 657 -22.18 0.63 26.50
C PRO A 657 -22.24 1.32 27.87
N VAL A 658 -21.39 2.33 28.08
CA VAL A 658 -21.35 3.09 29.34
C VAL A 658 -22.34 4.27 29.33
N THR A 659 -22.38 5.01 28.20
CA THR A 659 -23.22 6.20 28.06
C THR A 659 -24.52 5.94 27.32
N ASN A 660 -24.67 4.75 26.69
CA ASN A 660 -25.77 4.39 25.79
C ASN A 660 -25.92 5.32 24.57
N GLN A 661 -24.88 6.10 24.26
CA GLN A 661 -24.83 6.89 23.03
C GLN A 661 -24.58 5.97 21.83
N THR A 662 -25.17 6.35 20.69
CA THR A 662 -25.02 5.63 19.44
C THR A 662 -24.60 6.57 18.31
N TRP A 663 -23.80 6.05 17.40
CA TRP A 663 -23.39 6.73 16.17
C TRP A 663 -23.56 5.78 15.00
N THR A 664 -23.74 6.32 13.82
CA THR A 664 -23.79 5.55 12.57
C THR A 664 -22.70 6.00 11.64
N THR A 665 -22.50 5.26 10.55
CA THR A 665 -21.41 5.49 9.57
C THR A 665 -21.25 6.98 9.21
N GLY A 666 -20.07 7.49 9.43
CA GLY A 666 -19.69 8.86 9.06
C GLY A 666 -19.57 9.05 7.55
N THR A 667 -19.57 10.29 7.13
CA THR A 667 -19.42 10.63 5.71
C THR A 667 -17.94 10.76 5.37
N LEU A 668 -17.42 9.79 4.60
CA LEU A 668 -16.11 9.86 3.99
C LEU A 668 -16.17 10.72 2.72
N ILE A 669 -15.21 11.62 2.53
CA ILE A 669 -15.10 12.43 1.32
C ILE A 669 -13.96 11.87 0.48
N CYS A 670 -14.30 11.41 -0.72
CA CYS A 670 -13.33 10.89 -1.67
C CYS A 670 -12.58 12.02 -2.40
N SER A 671 -11.40 11.73 -2.93
CA SER A 671 -10.58 12.69 -3.67
C SER A 671 -11.26 13.29 -4.90
N ASN A 672 -12.23 12.59 -5.50
CA ASN A 672 -13.05 13.09 -6.60
C ASN A 672 -14.21 14.00 -6.14
N GLY A 673 -14.30 14.31 -4.84
CA GLY A 673 -15.33 15.11 -4.23
C GLY A 673 -16.64 14.39 -3.90
N GLU A 674 -16.77 13.11 -4.23
CA GLU A 674 -17.92 12.30 -3.84
C GLU A 674 -17.91 11.96 -2.35
N SER A 675 -19.07 11.85 -1.74
CA SER A 675 -19.22 11.51 -0.33
C SER A 675 -19.81 10.11 -0.14
N ARG A 676 -19.38 9.42 0.91
CA ARG A 676 -19.81 8.07 1.30
C ARG A 676 -20.29 8.08 2.76
N SER A 677 -21.59 8.03 2.97
CA SER A 677 -22.20 7.82 4.30
C SER A 677 -22.65 6.37 4.53
N THR A 678 -22.79 5.63 3.46
CA THR A 678 -22.91 4.16 3.38
C THR A 678 -22.13 3.69 2.18
N VAL A 679 -21.85 2.41 2.07
CA VAL A 679 -21.13 1.85 0.91
C VAL A 679 -22.02 0.89 0.18
N LYS A 680 -22.19 1.10 -1.12
CA LYS A 680 -22.93 0.18 -1.98
C LYS A 680 -21.98 -0.71 -2.75
N VAL A 681 -22.27 -2.00 -2.77
CA VAL A 681 -21.49 -3.03 -3.46
C VAL A 681 -22.41 -3.94 -4.26
N ARG A 682 -21.96 -4.38 -5.42
CA ARG A 682 -22.66 -5.40 -6.21
C ARG A 682 -22.14 -6.78 -5.85
N LEU A 683 -23.03 -7.68 -5.42
CA LEU A 683 -22.66 -9.07 -5.18
C LEU A 683 -22.89 -9.91 -6.45
N ASP A 684 -21.95 -10.79 -6.73
CA ASP A 684 -22.06 -11.87 -7.69
C ASP A 684 -21.40 -13.14 -7.15
N ASN A 685 -22.22 -14.13 -6.79
CA ASN A 685 -21.80 -15.44 -6.32
C ASN A 685 -22.01 -16.54 -7.38
N THR A 686 -22.40 -16.14 -8.60
CA THR A 686 -22.59 -17.06 -9.71
C THR A 686 -21.23 -17.35 -10.34
N ARG A 687 -20.95 -18.63 -10.59
CA ARG A 687 -19.71 -19.02 -11.27
C ARG A 687 -19.92 -19.00 -12.79
N PRO A 688 -18.86 -18.69 -13.57
CA PRO A 688 -18.91 -18.84 -15.00
C PRO A 688 -19.03 -20.33 -15.37
N GLU A 689 -19.42 -20.62 -16.60
CA GLU A 689 -19.62 -21.98 -17.13
C GLU A 689 -18.62 -22.27 -18.24
N ALA A 690 -17.92 -23.39 -18.10
CA ALA A 690 -17.03 -23.96 -19.10
C ALA A 690 -17.63 -25.28 -19.64
N GLU A 691 -17.64 -25.45 -20.95
CA GLU A 691 -17.85 -26.75 -21.60
C GLU A 691 -16.73 -27.00 -22.60
N LEU A 692 -16.25 -28.24 -22.67
CA LEU A 692 -15.17 -28.63 -23.56
C LEU A 692 -15.40 -30.04 -24.07
N THR A 693 -15.31 -30.23 -25.40
CA THR A 693 -15.47 -31.53 -26.04
C THR A 693 -14.35 -31.78 -27.05
N ILE A 694 -14.13 -33.05 -27.39
CA ILE A 694 -13.39 -33.48 -28.58
C ILE A 694 -14.43 -34.17 -29.46
N ASP A 695 -14.62 -33.65 -30.67
CA ASP A 695 -15.71 -34.13 -31.52
C ASP A 695 -15.19 -34.94 -32.74
N MET A 696 -14.09 -34.52 -33.37
CA MET A 696 -13.62 -35.09 -34.62
C MET A 696 -12.14 -34.91 -34.83
N ILE A 697 -11.63 -35.59 -35.90
CA ILE A 697 -10.27 -35.50 -36.38
C ILE A 697 -10.29 -35.10 -37.85
N ALA A 698 -9.36 -34.22 -38.26
CA ALA A 698 -9.16 -33.86 -39.67
C ALA A 698 -7.71 -34.05 -40.08
N ASN A 699 -7.46 -34.25 -41.39
CA ASN A 699 -6.13 -34.37 -41.97
C ASN A 699 -5.51 -33.01 -42.35
N SER A 700 -6.27 -31.94 -42.28
CA SER A 700 -5.84 -30.58 -42.61
C SER A 700 -6.51 -29.58 -41.67
N ASP A 701 -5.98 -28.36 -41.64
CA ASP A 701 -6.49 -27.24 -40.85
C ASP A 701 -7.97 -26.94 -41.17
N TYR A 702 -8.85 -27.37 -40.32
CA TYR A 702 -10.31 -27.20 -40.44
C TYR A 702 -10.76 -25.77 -40.22
N ILE A 703 -10.09 -25.06 -39.27
CA ILE A 703 -10.47 -23.69 -38.93
C ILE A 703 -10.13 -22.73 -40.07
N SER A 704 -8.99 -22.93 -40.73
CA SER A 704 -8.60 -22.12 -41.90
C SER A 704 -9.21 -22.57 -43.21
N ASN A 705 -9.66 -23.83 -43.31
CA ASN A 705 -10.28 -24.39 -44.51
C ASN A 705 -11.50 -25.26 -44.14
N PRO A 706 -12.69 -24.65 -43.96
CA PRO A 706 -13.90 -25.39 -43.57
C PRO A 706 -14.37 -26.43 -44.61
N ALA A 707 -13.83 -26.42 -45.85
CA ALA A 707 -14.08 -27.47 -46.85
C ALA A 707 -13.30 -28.76 -46.55
N ALA A 708 -12.36 -28.78 -45.64
CA ALA A 708 -11.69 -29.97 -45.15
C ALA A 708 -12.71 -30.84 -44.40
N THR A 709 -13.13 -31.95 -45.03
CA THR A 709 -14.13 -32.86 -44.45
C THR A 709 -13.55 -33.59 -43.26
N PRO A 710 -14.19 -33.53 -42.07
CA PRO A 710 -13.75 -34.32 -40.92
C PRO A 710 -13.87 -35.81 -41.23
N THR A 711 -12.88 -36.59 -40.82
CA THR A 711 -12.79 -38.00 -41.30
C THR A 711 -13.39 -39.02 -40.36
N SER A 712 -13.66 -38.69 -39.10
CA SER A 712 -14.33 -39.65 -38.17
C SER A 712 -14.70 -39.01 -36.83
N PRO A 713 -15.77 -39.50 -36.16
CA PRO A 713 -15.94 -39.26 -34.75
C PRO A 713 -14.82 -39.95 -33.97
N MET A 714 -14.23 -39.28 -33.03
CA MET A 714 -13.18 -39.84 -32.18
C MET A 714 -13.72 -40.89 -31.22
N ALA A 715 -13.12 -42.10 -31.19
CA ALA A 715 -13.41 -43.08 -30.17
C ALA A 715 -12.82 -42.58 -28.85
N ILE A 716 -13.60 -42.63 -27.75
CA ILE A 716 -13.16 -42.32 -26.42
C ILE A 716 -11.90 -43.13 -26.12
N CYS A 717 -10.81 -42.49 -25.70
CA CYS A 717 -9.47 -43.09 -25.53
C CYS A 717 -8.86 -43.69 -26.78
N GLY A 718 -9.21 -43.20 -27.98
CA GLY A 718 -8.62 -43.61 -29.23
C GLY A 718 -7.14 -43.28 -29.31
N LYS A 719 -6.37 -44.24 -29.69
CA LYS A 719 -4.96 -44.09 -30.06
C LYS A 719 -4.88 -43.42 -31.41
N MET A 720 -4.26 -42.27 -31.50
CA MET A 720 -4.11 -41.46 -32.68
C MET A 720 -2.67 -41.36 -33.08
N LYS A 721 -2.39 -41.38 -34.35
CA LYS A 721 -1.04 -41.06 -34.87
C LYS A 721 -0.86 -39.54 -34.90
N SER A 722 0.33 -39.12 -34.58
CA SER A 722 0.72 -37.70 -34.69
C SER A 722 0.54 -37.21 -36.16
N GLY A 723 0.28 -35.92 -36.32
CA GLY A 723 0.09 -35.29 -37.64
C GLY A 723 -1.37 -35.04 -38.03
N VAL A 724 -2.33 -35.37 -37.17
CA VAL A 724 -3.75 -35.05 -37.35
C VAL A 724 -4.15 -33.77 -36.60
N TYR A 725 -5.26 -33.20 -37.02
CA TYR A 725 -5.89 -32.07 -36.33
C TYR A 725 -7.03 -32.61 -35.49
N ILE A 726 -6.96 -32.38 -34.16
CA ILE A 726 -8.03 -32.68 -33.22
C ILE A 726 -8.92 -31.44 -33.14
N ILE A 727 -10.23 -31.64 -33.26
CA ILE A 727 -11.21 -30.56 -33.28
C ILE A 727 -12.28 -30.83 -32.22
N GLY A 728 -12.64 -29.81 -31.50
CA GLY A 728 -13.69 -29.88 -30.52
C GLY A 728 -14.46 -28.56 -30.38
N ARG A 729 -15.48 -28.60 -29.58
CA ARG A 729 -16.28 -27.45 -29.25
C ARG A 729 -15.98 -27.01 -27.82
N PHE A 730 -16.23 -25.73 -27.53
CA PHE A 730 -16.14 -25.19 -26.20
C PHE A 730 -17.20 -24.11 -25.96
N LYS A 731 -17.60 -23.96 -24.70
CA LYS A 731 -18.32 -22.80 -24.21
C LYS A 731 -17.51 -22.14 -23.13
N ALA A 732 -17.52 -20.83 -23.13
CA ALA A 732 -16.92 -19.99 -22.10
C ALA A 732 -17.84 -18.80 -21.92
N LYS A 733 -18.65 -18.78 -20.87
CA LYS A 733 -19.59 -17.69 -20.62
C LYS A 733 -19.82 -17.51 -19.13
N ASP A 734 -20.21 -16.32 -18.76
CA ASP A 734 -20.79 -16.06 -17.46
C ASP A 734 -22.27 -16.41 -17.46
N THR A 735 -22.82 -16.77 -16.31
CA THR A 735 -24.19 -17.27 -16.19
C THR A 735 -24.97 -16.45 -15.15
N GLY A 736 -26.32 -16.58 -15.17
CA GLY A 736 -27.18 -15.91 -14.21
C GLY A 736 -27.62 -14.52 -14.62
N THR A 737 -28.06 -13.75 -13.64
CA THR A 737 -28.69 -12.42 -13.84
C THR A 737 -27.71 -11.35 -14.32
N PHE A 738 -26.41 -11.58 -14.15
CA PHE A 738 -25.33 -10.62 -14.44
C PHE A 738 -24.24 -11.26 -15.31
N ALA A 739 -24.67 -11.89 -16.44
CA ALA A 739 -23.78 -12.53 -17.41
C ALA A 739 -22.73 -11.57 -18.03
N GLU A 740 -22.87 -10.26 -17.80
CA GLU A 740 -21.93 -9.22 -18.19
C GLU A 740 -20.60 -9.22 -17.42
N HIS A 741 -20.47 -10.01 -16.36
CA HIS A 741 -19.26 -10.07 -15.55
C HIS A 741 -18.18 -11.04 -16.08
N PHE A 742 -18.39 -11.68 -17.21
CA PHE A 742 -17.37 -12.48 -17.88
C PHE A 742 -16.07 -11.70 -18.05
N TYR A 743 -14.92 -12.35 -17.79
CA TYR A 743 -13.61 -11.71 -17.88
C TYR A 743 -12.71 -12.33 -18.95
N SER A 744 -12.44 -13.64 -18.85
CA SER A 744 -11.48 -14.29 -19.76
C SER A 744 -11.69 -15.81 -19.82
N TYR A 745 -11.13 -16.41 -20.86
CA TYR A 745 -10.90 -17.84 -20.91
C TYR A 745 -9.48 -18.13 -21.41
N SER A 746 -8.94 -19.28 -21.06
CA SER A 746 -7.64 -19.74 -21.54
C SER A 746 -7.64 -21.23 -21.81
N PHE A 747 -6.80 -21.65 -22.76
CA PHE A 747 -6.53 -23.05 -23.06
C PHE A 747 -5.11 -23.42 -22.67
N GLU A 748 -4.95 -24.64 -22.15
CA GLU A 748 -3.66 -25.27 -21.91
C GLU A 748 -3.67 -26.69 -22.48
N VAL A 749 -2.53 -27.14 -22.99
CA VAL A 749 -2.29 -28.55 -23.35
C VAL A 749 -1.23 -29.12 -22.42
N LEU A 750 -1.58 -30.16 -21.69
CA LEU A 750 -0.74 -30.79 -20.69
C LEU A 750 -0.36 -32.21 -21.09
N PRO A 751 0.84 -32.73 -20.73
CA PRO A 751 1.89 -32.06 -19.98
C PRO A 751 2.68 -31.08 -20.83
N SER A 752 3.06 -29.94 -20.25
CA SER A 752 3.85 -28.88 -20.89
C SER A 752 5.36 -29.17 -20.92
N SER A 753 5.83 -30.20 -20.22
CA SER A 753 7.26 -30.47 -19.99
C SER A 753 7.86 -31.54 -20.90
N ILE A 754 7.06 -32.15 -21.81
CA ILE A 754 7.53 -33.18 -22.74
C ILE A 754 8.00 -32.50 -24.02
N GLY A 755 9.21 -32.87 -24.51
CA GLY A 755 9.70 -32.39 -25.81
C GLY A 755 8.67 -32.65 -26.93
N GLY A 756 8.51 -31.68 -27.84
CA GLY A 756 7.47 -31.73 -28.88
C GLY A 756 6.11 -31.20 -28.45
N ASN A 757 6.06 -30.46 -27.35
CA ASN A 757 4.83 -29.76 -26.91
C ASN A 757 4.27 -28.86 -28.01
N PRO A 758 2.93 -28.74 -28.15
CA PRO A 758 2.35 -27.81 -29.09
C PRO A 758 2.76 -26.39 -28.73
N THR A 759 3.28 -25.69 -29.68
CA THR A 759 3.50 -24.24 -29.57
C THR A 759 2.15 -23.53 -29.71
N PRO A 760 2.04 -22.26 -29.29
CA PRO A 760 0.81 -21.48 -29.51
C PRO A 760 0.31 -21.51 -30.97
N GLN A 761 1.18 -21.72 -31.94
CA GLN A 761 0.87 -21.80 -33.37
C GLN A 761 0.15 -23.11 -33.75
N ASN A 762 0.27 -24.15 -32.93
CA ASN A 762 -0.38 -25.44 -33.16
C ASN A 762 -1.84 -25.45 -32.69
N PHE A 763 -2.21 -24.52 -31.80
CA PHE A 763 -3.53 -24.40 -31.23
C PHE A 763 -4.28 -23.21 -31.82
N LYS A 764 -5.48 -23.44 -32.34
CA LYS A 764 -6.37 -22.39 -32.84
C LYS A 764 -7.73 -22.52 -32.18
N HIS A 765 -8.40 -21.41 -31.97
CA HIS A 765 -9.80 -21.41 -31.49
C HIS A 765 -10.58 -20.23 -32.06
N VAL A 766 -11.88 -20.40 -32.11
CA VAL A 766 -12.84 -19.39 -32.54
C VAL A 766 -13.96 -19.37 -31.51
N PRO A 767 -14.13 -18.24 -30.77
CA PRO A 767 -15.21 -18.14 -29.81
C PRO A 767 -16.58 -18.12 -30.49
N ALA A 768 -17.63 -18.51 -29.75
CA ALA A 768 -19.02 -18.33 -30.16
C ALA A 768 -19.37 -16.84 -30.32
N ALA A 769 -20.34 -16.53 -31.16
CA ALA A 769 -20.73 -15.14 -31.43
C ALA A 769 -21.38 -14.42 -30.22
N ASP A 770 -21.90 -15.18 -29.25
CA ASP A 770 -22.57 -14.71 -28.05
C ASP A 770 -21.64 -14.58 -26.81
N LEU A 771 -20.33 -14.74 -26.99
CA LEU A 771 -19.36 -14.53 -25.94
C LEU A 771 -19.36 -13.04 -25.54
N TYR A 772 -20.04 -12.73 -24.45
CA TYR A 772 -20.26 -11.37 -23.98
C TYR A 772 -19.42 -11.06 -22.73
N PRO A 773 -18.91 -9.83 -22.62
CA PRO A 773 -18.60 -8.88 -23.68
C PRO A 773 -17.33 -9.31 -24.43
N ALA A 774 -17.09 -8.76 -25.62
CA ALA A 774 -15.85 -8.96 -26.38
C ALA A 774 -14.68 -8.27 -25.66
N ILE A 775 -14.27 -8.82 -24.53
CA ILE A 775 -13.15 -8.32 -23.74
C ILE A 775 -11.87 -8.93 -24.30
N PRO A 776 -10.76 -8.14 -24.40
CA PRO A 776 -9.50 -8.66 -24.83
C PRO A 776 -9.07 -9.82 -23.91
N THR A 777 -8.93 -10.99 -24.48
CA THR A 777 -8.44 -12.18 -23.79
C THR A 777 -7.03 -11.94 -23.28
N THR A 778 -6.84 -11.90 -21.96
CA THR A 778 -5.51 -11.97 -21.33
C THR A 778 -5.08 -13.44 -21.28
N GLY A 779 -4.78 -13.99 -22.38
CA GLY A 779 -4.24 -15.30 -22.60
C GLY A 779 -3.55 -15.23 -23.95
N ILE A 780 -2.89 -16.28 -24.37
CA ILE A 780 -2.19 -16.33 -25.67
C ILE A 780 -3.00 -15.58 -26.74
N GLN A 781 -2.55 -14.37 -27.10
CA GLN A 781 -3.17 -13.61 -28.18
C GLN A 781 -2.98 -14.38 -29.47
N LEU A 782 -4.00 -15.09 -29.85
CA LEU A 782 -4.04 -15.68 -31.20
C LEU A 782 -4.44 -14.59 -32.20
N PRO A 783 -3.88 -14.56 -33.39
CA PRO A 783 -4.24 -13.58 -34.41
C PRO A 783 -5.75 -13.62 -34.66
N SER A 784 -6.36 -12.45 -34.88
CA SER A 784 -7.79 -12.30 -35.16
C SER A 784 -8.25 -13.33 -36.18
N PRO A 785 -9.30 -14.13 -35.89
CA PRO A 785 -9.77 -15.14 -36.78
C PRO A 785 -10.30 -14.50 -38.07
N PRO A 786 -10.17 -15.17 -39.22
CA PRO A 786 -10.83 -14.75 -40.44
C PRO A 786 -12.36 -14.84 -40.30
N PRO A 787 -13.17 -14.07 -41.08
CA PRO A 787 -14.62 -14.11 -40.98
C PRO A 787 -15.16 -15.47 -41.32
N TYR A 788 -15.95 -16.09 -40.41
CA TYR A 788 -16.58 -17.40 -40.64
C TYR A 788 -17.95 -17.26 -41.28
N PRO A 789 -18.32 -18.24 -42.12
CA PRO A 789 -19.59 -18.16 -42.86
C PRO A 789 -20.85 -18.49 -42.04
N LEU A 790 -20.75 -18.96 -40.77
CA LEU A 790 -21.94 -19.31 -39.95
C LEU A 790 -21.66 -19.03 -38.46
N PRO A 791 -22.58 -18.39 -37.74
CA PRO A 791 -22.54 -18.34 -36.28
C PRO A 791 -22.77 -19.75 -35.73
N LEU A 792 -21.74 -20.38 -35.16
CA LEU A 792 -21.90 -21.61 -34.43
C LEU A 792 -22.39 -21.30 -33.01
N PRO A 793 -23.34 -22.05 -32.43
CA PRO A 793 -23.81 -21.81 -31.07
C PRO A 793 -22.71 -22.03 -30.04
N ASP A 794 -21.69 -22.82 -30.37
CA ASP A 794 -20.50 -23.11 -29.56
C ASP A 794 -19.25 -22.63 -30.27
N GLY A 795 -18.21 -22.25 -29.49
CA GLY A 795 -16.89 -22.02 -30.05
C GLY A 795 -16.24 -23.31 -30.53
N ILE A 796 -15.31 -23.19 -31.45
CA ILE A 796 -14.51 -24.32 -31.96
C ILE A 796 -13.06 -24.13 -31.54
N TRP A 797 -12.42 -25.18 -31.09
CA TRP A 797 -10.98 -25.26 -30.91
C TRP A 797 -10.39 -26.36 -31.79
N GLN A 798 -9.11 -26.19 -32.14
CA GLN A 798 -8.36 -27.13 -32.99
C GLN A 798 -6.91 -27.21 -32.49
N LEU A 799 -6.39 -28.41 -32.39
CA LEU A 799 -4.99 -28.69 -32.06
C LEU A 799 -4.34 -29.46 -33.20
N ASN A 800 -3.27 -28.93 -33.78
CA ASN A 800 -2.40 -29.62 -34.69
C ASN A 800 -1.40 -30.50 -33.94
N THR A 801 -1.47 -31.81 -34.08
CA THR A 801 -0.62 -32.75 -33.32
C THR A 801 0.72 -33.05 -34.06
N ASN A 802 1.00 -32.37 -35.17
CA ASN A 802 2.26 -32.55 -35.87
C ASN A 802 3.47 -32.17 -34.99
N GLY A 803 4.41 -33.12 -34.87
CA GLY A 803 5.59 -32.93 -34.02
C GLY A 803 5.40 -33.21 -32.54
N MET A 804 4.17 -33.55 -32.10
CA MET A 804 3.92 -34.00 -30.74
C MET A 804 4.38 -35.45 -30.55
N LEU A 805 4.94 -35.76 -29.39
CA LEU A 805 5.43 -37.09 -29.03
C LEU A 805 4.29 -38.03 -28.64
N PRO A 806 4.43 -39.37 -28.83
CA PRO A 806 3.52 -40.35 -28.28
C PRO A 806 3.37 -40.17 -26.77
N CYS A 807 2.16 -39.81 -26.30
CA CYS A 807 1.84 -39.60 -24.90
C CYS A 807 0.31 -39.42 -24.73
N GLY A 808 -0.16 -39.52 -23.49
CA GLY A 808 -1.47 -38.99 -23.10
C GLY A 808 -1.42 -37.50 -22.87
N TYR A 809 -2.35 -36.77 -23.46
CA TYR A 809 -2.47 -35.32 -23.35
C TYR A 809 -3.84 -34.93 -22.82
N VAL A 810 -3.90 -33.78 -22.17
CA VAL A 810 -5.14 -33.15 -21.68
C VAL A 810 -5.20 -31.74 -22.25
N VAL A 811 -6.31 -31.41 -22.88
CA VAL A 811 -6.66 -30.02 -23.20
C VAL A 811 -7.51 -29.50 -22.03
N ARG A 812 -7.08 -28.40 -21.43
CA ARG A 812 -7.77 -27.74 -20.33
C ARG A 812 -8.32 -26.40 -20.80
N LEU A 813 -9.58 -26.15 -20.54
CA LEU A 813 -10.22 -24.84 -20.65
C LEU A 813 -10.44 -24.28 -19.26
N THR A 814 -9.95 -23.08 -18.98
CA THR A 814 -10.25 -22.33 -17.78
C THR A 814 -11.06 -21.09 -18.16
N VAL A 815 -12.20 -20.89 -17.53
CA VAL A 815 -13.08 -19.73 -17.72
C VAL A 815 -13.11 -18.93 -16.43
N SER A 816 -13.03 -17.61 -16.49
CA SER A 816 -13.01 -16.70 -15.34
C SER A 816 -13.95 -15.52 -15.57
N ASP A 817 -14.69 -15.13 -14.53
CA ASP A 817 -15.38 -13.85 -14.46
C ASP A 817 -14.47 -12.77 -13.85
N ARG A 818 -15.01 -11.56 -13.58
CA ARG A 818 -14.29 -10.43 -12.98
C ARG A 818 -14.65 -10.18 -11.51
N THR A 819 -15.34 -11.11 -10.85
CA THR A 819 -15.75 -10.98 -9.46
C THR A 819 -14.55 -10.95 -8.52
N ILE A 820 -14.54 -10.05 -7.55
CA ILE A 820 -13.57 -10.06 -6.46
C ILE A 820 -13.97 -11.16 -5.49
N VAL A 821 -13.22 -12.26 -5.48
CA VAL A 821 -13.52 -13.47 -4.73
C VAL A 821 -12.80 -13.47 -3.39
N ASN A 822 -13.54 -13.63 -2.30
CA ASN A 822 -13.01 -13.71 -0.93
C ASN A 822 -12.08 -12.55 -0.56
N SER A 823 -12.25 -11.38 -1.18
CA SER A 823 -11.42 -10.19 -0.97
C SER A 823 -9.92 -10.39 -1.30
N SER A 824 -9.56 -11.40 -2.06
CA SER A 824 -8.16 -11.80 -2.27
C SER A 824 -7.73 -11.93 -3.72
N SER A 825 -8.65 -12.16 -4.65
CA SER A 825 -8.33 -12.42 -6.06
C SER A 825 -9.49 -12.04 -6.98
N ILE A 826 -9.20 -11.90 -8.27
CA ILE A 826 -10.21 -11.72 -9.31
C ILE A 826 -10.58 -13.08 -9.91
N GLY A 827 -11.88 -13.30 -10.08
CA GLY A 827 -12.55 -14.30 -10.89
C GLY A 827 -12.90 -15.58 -10.18
N TRP A 828 -14.21 -15.88 -10.12
CA TRP A 828 -14.66 -17.25 -10.04
C TRP A 828 -14.17 -18.00 -11.27
N LYS A 829 -13.81 -19.26 -11.11
CA LYS A 829 -13.30 -20.08 -12.21
C LYS A 829 -14.12 -21.35 -12.38
N ASP A 830 -14.34 -21.75 -13.64
CA ASP A 830 -14.72 -23.10 -14.01
C ASP A 830 -13.67 -23.70 -14.94
N VAL A 831 -13.33 -24.96 -14.71
CA VAL A 831 -12.29 -25.67 -15.43
C VAL A 831 -12.85 -26.96 -16.03
N LYS A 832 -12.64 -27.17 -17.33
CA LYS A 832 -12.99 -28.40 -18.01
C LYS A 832 -11.77 -28.99 -18.71
N GLU A 833 -11.69 -30.29 -18.69
CA GLU A 833 -10.57 -31.05 -19.25
C GLU A 833 -11.09 -32.17 -20.16
N VAL A 834 -10.40 -32.38 -21.27
CA VAL A 834 -10.61 -33.51 -22.18
C VAL A 834 -9.28 -34.14 -22.53
N GLY A 835 -9.23 -35.47 -22.50
CA GLY A 835 -8.02 -36.22 -22.73
C GLY A 835 -7.98 -36.87 -24.10
N PHE A 836 -6.76 -37.04 -24.65
CA PHE A 836 -6.48 -37.85 -25.84
C PHE A 836 -5.10 -38.50 -25.75
N CYS A 837 -4.85 -39.55 -26.58
CA CYS A 837 -3.56 -40.24 -26.63
C CYS A 837 -2.98 -40.21 -28.03
N LEU A 838 -1.67 -39.94 -28.18
CA LEU A 838 -0.92 -40.09 -29.40
C LEU A 838 -0.04 -41.35 -29.35
N GLU A 839 0.03 -42.10 -30.47
CA GLU A 839 0.93 -43.24 -30.72
C GLU A 839 2.11 -42.88 -31.62
#